data_724cfbcb99705ac0be2fd982c2c200d2
#
_entry.id   724cfbcb99705ac0be2fd982c2c200d2
#
_cell.length_a   1.000
_cell.length_b   1.000
_cell.length_c   1.000
_cell.angle_alpha   90.00
_cell.angle_beta   90.00
_cell.angle_gamma   90.00
#
_symmetry.space_group_name_H-M   'P 1'
#
loop_
_entity.id
_entity.type
_entity.pdbx_description
1 polymer ?
#
loop_
_entity_poly.entity_id
_entity_poly.type
_entity_poly.pdbx_seq_one_letter_code
_entity_poly.pdbx_strand_id
1 'polypeptide(L)'
;MKKRSLLVSLIICLVLMSVPVLVHAAESGAEAVVDKTLMKEDEEAENGKPLTEYWSEDSPAAESLRAYVSKVTDENDAENFIPVKDRIAVFDMDGTLTCETFFTYYDTMMFIDYCSGLVDENSWLSDKDKEELKQVAASITPEYKAGEALARDFARAYSGMSVEELYDYAVEFGQKETASFENMRYIDGFYLPMVELVKYLYDNDFTIYVISGTERTTSRAIVDHSPISEYVTPNHVIGTEFEIKLAGNENTSSNMDYKYGEDGVDDKLVITGGFVQKNLNANKTLDIEREIGQRPVLAFGNSGSDTSMMNYALINNEYPAEAYMVVADDSEREWGTQNWDEKSAEYAAMGYVPVSMKNDFAEIYPEQITKAETQYQAPGETEAIDYAAVFPSWNPDSASLEELVAFVADCTDKESPNYLEPEDRIATFDMDGTIICEKAPVYIDWCMTMHRVLDDPDYKATKEEIDSMEQTREHALKGETFFPEGLTKDDLVATAFAGMTPEEFRAYMVDFADNTEVIGFDGMTYGESFYLPMIEVIDFLRDNDFDVWVVSACEREAARALVERFGIPFDHVVATDVPYVASGKEKDVPADEYNMSQDEMLLLGTPLDPVECGKSAKPAAIAREIGKRPVLAFGNSSGDYSMLNYAESNPDHEGKGFYVVCDDTEREYGNEKKAAEYYDVVGKEGWTAISMANDWATIYGEGVTKTELPGLAREEAAELDQAA
;
A
#
# COMPACT_ATOMS: atom_id res chain seq x y z
N MET A 1 30.59 11.90 15.53
CA MET A 1 29.54 11.47 14.72
C MET A 1 29.24 12.41 13.57
N LYS A 2 29.99 12.65 12.66
CA LYS A 2 29.89 13.37 11.40
C LYS A 2 31.17 13.03 10.65
N LYS A 3 31.15 11.88 9.90
CA LYS A 3 32.23 11.52 8.94
C LYS A 3 31.96 10.12 8.32
N ARG A 4 30.83 9.93 7.66
CA ARG A 4 30.61 8.77 6.76
C ARG A 4 29.84 9.09 5.48
N SER A 5 29.57 10.36 5.20
CA SER A 5 28.84 10.80 4.00
C SER A 5 29.74 11.46 2.97
N LEU A 6 30.80 10.81 2.53
CA LEU A 6 31.69 11.43 1.51
C LEU A 6 32.55 10.43 0.72
N LEU A 7 32.06 9.23 0.39
CA LEU A 7 32.86 8.31 -0.44
C LEU A 7 32.11 7.59 -1.55
N VAL A 8 30.81 7.77 -1.74
CA VAL A 8 30.03 7.08 -2.79
C VAL A 8 29.79 7.95 -4.04
N SER A 9 30.09 9.23 -4.02
CA SER A 9 29.78 10.16 -5.12
C SER A 9 30.91 10.38 -6.11
N LEU A 10 31.72 9.38 -6.49
CA LEU A 10 32.82 9.63 -7.44
C LEU A 10 33.13 8.53 -8.45
N ILE A 11 32.22 7.61 -8.79
CA ILE A 11 32.43 6.64 -9.88
C ILE A 11 31.15 6.49 -10.71
N ILE A 12 30.58 7.54 -11.24
CA ILE A 12 29.64 7.49 -12.36
C ILE A 12 29.98 8.65 -13.29
N CYS A 13 30.98 8.44 -14.13
CA CYS A 13 31.21 9.20 -15.34
C CYS A 13 32.22 8.46 -16.22
N LEU A 14 31.73 7.78 -17.21
CA LEU A 14 32.39 7.31 -18.46
C LEU A 14 31.91 5.88 -18.80
N VAL A 15 30.99 5.76 -19.70
CA VAL A 15 31.18 5.22 -21.06
C VAL A 15 29.81 5.24 -21.78
N LEU A 16 29.63 6.17 -22.67
CA LEU A 16 28.63 6.09 -23.75
C LEU A 16 29.36 5.75 -25.02
N MET A 17 29.16 4.56 -25.57
CA MET A 17 29.35 4.30 -26.99
C MET A 17 28.35 3.26 -27.51
N SER A 18 27.59 3.67 -28.46
CA SER A 18 26.52 2.99 -29.19
C SER A 18 27.01 1.87 -30.15
N VAL A 19 26.30 0.74 -30.14
CA VAL A 19 26.28 -0.22 -31.29
C VAL A 19 24.85 -0.74 -31.47
N PRO A 20 24.27 -0.74 -32.68
CA PRO A 20 22.92 -1.29 -32.89
C PRO A 20 22.97 -2.79 -33.15
N VAL A 21 22.19 -3.57 -32.48
CA VAL A 21 21.96 -5.00 -32.72
C VAL A 21 20.59 -5.20 -33.37
N LEU A 22 20.56 -5.89 -34.48
CA LEU A 22 19.34 -6.36 -35.15
C LEU A 22 18.83 -7.62 -34.41
N VAL A 23 17.60 -7.60 -33.98
CA VAL A 23 16.94 -8.78 -33.45
C VAL A 23 16.06 -9.43 -34.51
N HIS A 24 16.13 -10.76 -34.57
CA HIS A 24 15.24 -11.59 -35.38
C HIS A 24 14.13 -12.13 -34.50
N ALA A 25 12.89 -11.89 -34.90
CA ALA A 25 11.72 -12.38 -34.22
C ALA A 25 11.51 -13.88 -34.42
N ALA A 26 11.14 -14.57 -33.33
CA ALA A 26 10.52 -15.90 -33.36
C ALA A 26 9.17 -15.83 -32.60
N GLU A 27 8.14 -16.37 -33.23
CA GLU A 27 6.74 -16.29 -32.80
C GLU A 27 6.44 -17.19 -31.61
N SER A 28 5.88 -16.65 -30.52
CA SER A 28 4.71 -17.23 -29.80
C SER A 28 4.44 -16.40 -28.53
N GLY A 29 3.24 -15.91 -28.32
CA GLY A 29 2.81 -15.11 -27.19
C GLY A 29 2.53 -13.66 -27.61
N ALA A 30 1.34 -13.18 -27.43
CA ALA A 30 1.01 -11.79 -27.71
C ALA A 30 1.38 -10.95 -26.49
N GLU A 31 2.61 -10.47 -26.42
CA GLU A 31 2.98 -9.36 -25.54
C GLU A 31 2.29 -8.08 -26.02
N ALA A 32 1.56 -7.45 -25.12
CA ALA A 32 0.93 -6.15 -25.37
C ALA A 32 2.03 -5.06 -25.33
N VAL A 33 2.57 -4.74 -26.46
CA VAL A 33 3.54 -3.64 -26.60
C VAL A 33 2.79 -2.31 -26.57
N VAL A 34 2.93 -1.52 -25.50
CA VAL A 34 2.56 -0.10 -25.48
C VAL A 34 3.57 0.66 -26.35
N ASP A 35 3.16 1.48 -27.31
CA ASP A 35 4.09 2.16 -28.26
C ASP A 35 4.49 3.55 -27.75
N LYS A 36 5.68 3.62 -27.15
CA LYS A 36 6.29 4.88 -26.69
C LYS A 36 6.47 5.95 -27.80
N THR A 37 6.17 5.63 -29.06
CA THR A 37 6.25 6.58 -30.17
C THR A 37 5.12 7.61 -30.21
N LEU A 38 4.16 7.55 -29.25
CA LEU A 38 3.05 8.52 -29.19
C LEU A 38 3.36 9.76 -28.33
N MET A 39 4.31 9.67 -27.42
CA MET A 39 4.86 10.85 -26.77
C MET A 39 5.89 11.48 -27.69
N LYS A 40 5.81 12.77 -27.95
CA LYS A 40 6.89 13.49 -28.64
C LYS A 40 8.17 13.26 -27.83
N GLU A 41 9.28 12.81 -28.48
CA GLU A 41 10.58 12.77 -27.80
C GLU A 41 10.90 14.18 -27.28
N ASP A 42 11.43 14.29 -26.04
CA ASP A 42 11.77 15.56 -25.39
C ASP A 42 12.61 16.49 -26.30
N GLU A 43 11.96 17.16 -27.26
CA GLU A 43 12.50 18.40 -27.80
C GLU A 43 12.33 19.42 -26.67
N GLU A 44 13.45 19.94 -26.12
CA GLU A 44 13.46 20.97 -25.08
C GLU A 44 12.41 22.02 -25.45
N ALA A 45 11.38 22.18 -24.60
CA ALA A 45 10.29 23.11 -24.84
C ALA A 45 10.87 24.47 -25.23
N GLU A 46 10.46 25.01 -26.36
CA GLU A 46 11.07 26.16 -27.05
C GLU A 46 11.22 27.41 -26.16
N ASN A 47 10.66 27.37 -24.93
CA ASN A 47 10.75 28.40 -23.91
C ASN A 47 11.18 27.92 -22.51
N GLY A 48 11.49 26.63 -22.29
CA GLY A 48 11.91 26.10 -20.97
C GLY A 48 10.86 26.19 -19.86
N LYS A 49 9.59 26.36 -20.18
CA LYS A 49 8.46 26.31 -19.23
C LYS A 49 7.89 24.88 -19.22
N PRO A 50 7.76 24.23 -18.06
CA PRO A 50 7.01 22.96 -17.96
C PRO A 50 5.50 23.17 -18.17
N LEU A 51 4.76 22.10 -18.42
CA LEU A 51 3.31 22.12 -18.70
C LEU A 51 2.94 23.06 -19.86
N THR A 52 3.55 22.87 -21.01
CA THR A 52 3.31 23.64 -22.23
C THR A 52 3.26 22.79 -23.49
N GLU A 53 3.48 21.48 -23.37
CA GLU A 53 3.41 20.57 -24.51
C GLU A 53 1.97 20.28 -24.88
N TYR A 54 1.15 19.90 -23.89
CA TYR A 54 -0.27 19.56 -24.04
C TYR A 54 -1.21 20.52 -23.33
N TRP A 55 -0.67 21.44 -22.54
CA TRP A 55 -1.43 22.55 -21.94
C TRP A 55 -1.38 23.78 -22.84
N SER A 56 -2.47 24.55 -22.84
CA SER A 56 -2.51 25.82 -23.55
C SER A 56 -1.47 26.80 -22.97
N GLU A 57 -0.79 27.57 -23.81
CA GLU A 57 0.27 28.51 -23.39
C GLU A 57 -0.24 29.53 -22.34
N ASP A 58 -1.49 29.95 -22.48
CA ASP A 58 -2.19 30.92 -21.61
C ASP A 58 -3.05 30.25 -20.52
N SER A 59 -2.89 28.94 -20.25
CA SER A 59 -3.67 28.21 -19.25
C SER A 59 -3.44 28.76 -17.83
N PRO A 60 -4.48 29.32 -17.17
CA PRO A 60 -4.38 29.77 -15.79
C PRO A 60 -4.13 28.61 -14.81
N ALA A 61 -4.68 27.44 -15.10
CA ALA A 61 -4.49 26.24 -14.26
C ALA A 61 -3.05 25.75 -14.31
N ALA A 62 -2.45 25.68 -15.51
CA ALA A 62 -1.03 25.33 -15.64
C ALA A 62 -0.10 26.38 -15.01
N GLU A 63 -0.44 27.66 -15.06
CA GLU A 63 0.31 28.71 -14.37
C GLU A 63 0.23 28.58 -12.86
N SER A 64 -0.96 28.28 -12.29
CA SER A 64 -1.16 27.99 -10.87
C SER A 64 -0.30 26.80 -10.42
N LEU A 65 -0.36 25.68 -11.15
CA LEU A 65 0.44 24.47 -10.87
C LEU A 65 1.94 24.74 -10.87
N ARG A 66 2.45 25.42 -11.90
CA ARG A 66 3.88 25.81 -11.95
C ARG A 66 4.29 26.69 -10.77
N ALA A 67 3.46 27.67 -10.43
CA ALA A 67 3.70 28.58 -9.31
C ALA A 67 3.72 27.82 -7.97
N TYR A 68 2.75 26.91 -7.77
CA TYR A 68 2.68 26.05 -6.58
C TYR A 68 3.91 25.17 -6.47
N VAL A 69 4.22 24.35 -7.49
CA VAL A 69 5.37 23.42 -7.46
C VAL A 69 6.68 24.18 -7.23
N SER A 70 6.91 25.28 -7.97
CA SER A 70 8.12 26.10 -7.77
C SER A 70 8.25 26.63 -6.34
N LYS A 71 7.12 27.01 -5.72
CA LYS A 71 7.07 27.52 -4.35
C LYS A 71 7.39 26.43 -3.32
N VAL A 72 6.78 25.26 -3.43
CA VAL A 72 6.90 24.20 -2.40
C VAL A 72 8.16 23.36 -2.55
N THR A 73 8.86 23.46 -3.69
CA THR A 73 10.15 22.78 -3.91
C THR A 73 11.38 23.64 -3.67
N ASP A 74 11.22 24.97 -3.44
CA ASP A 74 12.34 25.87 -3.14
C ASP A 74 12.83 25.72 -1.70
N GLU A 75 13.94 25.03 -1.50
CA GLU A 75 14.58 24.82 -0.19
C GLU A 75 14.96 26.16 0.53
N ASN A 76 14.96 27.28 -0.17
CA ASN A 76 15.24 28.59 0.42
C ASN A 76 13.96 29.27 0.96
N ASP A 77 12.79 28.82 0.58
CA ASP A 77 11.50 29.28 1.11
C ASP A 77 11.06 28.43 2.32
N ALA A 78 11.69 28.65 3.46
CA ALA A 78 11.45 27.88 4.68
C ALA A 78 10.00 27.94 5.22
N GLU A 79 9.16 28.85 4.70
CA GLU A 79 7.75 28.96 5.09
C GLU A 79 6.85 28.04 4.25
N ASN A 80 7.25 27.75 3.01
CA ASN A 80 6.42 27.02 2.06
C ASN A 80 7.05 25.73 1.55
N PHE A 81 8.34 25.49 1.85
CA PHE A 81 9.05 24.30 1.42
C PHE A 81 8.42 23.02 2.01
N ILE A 82 8.14 22.07 1.15
CA ILE A 82 7.65 20.75 1.53
C ILE A 82 8.79 19.73 1.36
N PRO A 83 9.19 18.99 2.40
CA PRO A 83 10.14 17.87 2.26
C PRO A 83 9.66 16.84 1.23
N VAL A 84 10.57 16.18 0.52
CA VAL A 84 10.25 15.21 -0.54
C VAL A 84 9.27 14.14 -0.06
N LYS A 85 9.48 13.57 1.13
CA LYS A 85 8.62 12.54 1.72
C LYS A 85 7.17 12.99 1.98
N ASP A 86 6.92 14.28 2.00
CA ASP A 86 5.61 14.88 2.29
C ASP A 86 4.97 15.49 1.02
N ARG A 87 5.62 15.35 -0.15
CA ARG A 87 5.09 15.79 -1.45
C ARG A 87 4.19 14.72 -2.04
N ILE A 88 2.96 14.62 -1.57
CA ILE A 88 1.98 13.63 -2.04
C ILE A 88 0.94 14.32 -2.91
N ALA A 89 0.71 13.77 -4.11
CA ALA A 89 -0.35 14.17 -5.02
C ALA A 89 -1.32 13.01 -5.26
N VAL A 90 -2.62 13.25 -5.11
CA VAL A 90 -3.68 12.26 -5.34
C VAL A 90 -4.53 12.64 -6.53
N PHE A 91 -4.86 11.67 -7.38
CA PHE A 91 -5.66 11.84 -8.58
C PHE A 91 -6.86 10.90 -8.56
N ASP A 92 -8.05 11.41 -8.86
CA ASP A 92 -9.10 10.56 -9.37
C ASP A 92 -8.71 10.03 -10.77
N MET A 93 -9.30 8.93 -11.21
CA MET A 93 -8.98 8.31 -12.49
C MET A 93 -9.94 8.70 -13.59
N ASP A 94 -11.18 8.28 -13.50
CA ASP A 94 -12.17 8.43 -14.55
C ASP A 94 -12.68 9.89 -14.65
N GLY A 95 -12.46 10.52 -15.80
CA GLY A 95 -12.77 11.95 -16.04
C GLY A 95 -11.70 12.92 -15.53
N THR A 96 -10.66 12.41 -14.84
CA THR A 96 -9.53 13.20 -14.34
C THR A 96 -8.24 12.85 -15.08
N LEU A 97 -7.83 11.60 -15.06
CA LEU A 97 -6.65 11.09 -15.79
C LEU A 97 -7.04 10.46 -17.13
N THR A 98 -8.20 9.80 -17.15
CA THR A 98 -8.68 9.04 -18.32
C THR A 98 -10.07 9.50 -18.73
N CYS A 99 -10.42 9.21 -19.98
CA CYS A 99 -11.76 9.36 -20.51
C CYS A 99 -12.81 8.64 -19.63
N GLU A 100 -13.89 9.34 -19.30
CA GLU A 100 -15.08 8.75 -18.66
C GLU A 100 -16.28 8.66 -19.62
N THR A 101 -16.09 9.08 -20.87
CA THR A 101 -17.16 9.23 -21.87
C THR A 101 -17.00 8.26 -23.03
N PHE A 102 -16.43 7.09 -22.83
CA PHE A 102 -16.40 6.01 -23.83
C PHE A 102 -17.82 5.63 -24.34
N PHE A 103 -18.73 5.64 -23.55
CA PHE A 103 -20.18 5.62 -23.45
C PHE A 103 -20.51 5.87 -21.96
N THR A 104 -19.80 5.21 -21.07
CA THR A 104 -19.75 5.40 -19.61
C THR A 104 -18.34 5.05 -19.12
N TYR A 105 -18.13 4.83 -17.82
CA TYR A 105 -16.83 4.50 -17.21
C TYR A 105 -16.26 3.18 -17.73
N TYR A 106 -14.96 3.04 -17.66
CA TYR A 106 -14.24 1.84 -18.11
C TYR A 106 -14.76 0.56 -17.46
N ASP A 107 -14.86 0.50 -16.12
CA ASP A 107 -15.35 -0.67 -15.38
C ASP A 107 -16.80 -1.04 -15.74
N THR A 108 -17.59 -0.04 -16.02
CA THR A 108 -18.99 -0.23 -16.45
C THR A 108 -19.07 -0.77 -17.87
N MET A 109 -18.23 -0.30 -18.78
CA MET A 109 -18.13 -0.88 -20.14
C MET A 109 -17.62 -2.31 -20.11
N MET A 110 -16.62 -2.60 -19.26
CA MET A 110 -16.09 -3.95 -19.03
C MET A 110 -17.18 -4.90 -18.48
N PHE A 111 -18.02 -4.42 -17.56
CA PHE A 111 -19.16 -5.18 -17.06
C PHE A 111 -20.20 -5.46 -18.15
N ILE A 112 -20.53 -4.48 -19.00
CA ILE A 112 -21.43 -4.67 -20.14
C ILE A 112 -20.89 -5.73 -21.09
N ASP A 113 -19.61 -5.66 -21.41
CA ASP A 113 -18.93 -6.66 -22.25
C ASP A 113 -18.99 -8.06 -21.64
N TYR A 114 -18.66 -8.18 -20.34
CA TYR A 114 -18.73 -9.45 -19.62
C TYR A 114 -20.13 -10.07 -19.67
N CYS A 115 -21.15 -9.26 -19.41
CA CYS A 115 -22.55 -9.69 -19.42
C CYS A 115 -23.08 -10.01 -20.82
N SER A 116 -22.43 -9.52 -21.88
CA SER A 116 -22.82 -9.81 -23.27
C SER A 116 -22.38 -11.20 -23.76
N GLY A 117 -21.41 -11.84 -23.08
CA GLY A 117 -20.84 -13.12 -23.52
C GLY A 117 -20.39 -14.03 -22.37
N LEU A 118 -19.39 -13.59 -21.59
CA LEU A 118 -18.68 -14.44 -20.63
C LEU A 118 -19.49 -14.83 -19.39
N VAL A 119 -20.49 -14.06 -19.00
CA VAL A 119 -21.33 -14.33 -17.82
C VAL A 119 -22.03 -15.68 -17.89
N ASP A 120 -22.35 -16.18 -19.10
CA ASP A 120 -22.98 -17.49 -19.28
C ASP A 120 -22.09 -18.67 -18.90
N GLU A 121 -20.78 -18.50 -19.00
CA GLU A 121 -19.75 -19.48 -18.64
C GLU A 121 -19.42 -19.50 -17.14
N ASN A 122 -19.82 -18.47 -16.39
CA ASN A 122 -19.54 -18.37 -14.96
C ASN A 122 -20.31 -19.43 -14.16
N SER A 123 -19.56 -20.40 -13.61
CA SER A 123 -20.12 -21.52 -12.83
C SER A 123 -20.50 -21.16 -11.39
N TRP A 124 -20.11 -20.00 -10.88
CA TRP A 124 -20.45 -19.52 -9.54
C TRP A 124 -21.83 -18.86 -9.51
N LEU A 125 -22.37 -18.48 -10.65
CA LEU A 125 -23.66 -17.83 -10.79
C LEU A 125 -24.77 -18.83 -11.13
N SER A 126 -25.95 -18.64 -10.52
CA SER A 126 -27.15 -19.31 -10.95
C SER A 126 -27.68 -18.74 -12.29
N ASP A 127 -28.46 -19.53 -13.06
CA ASP A 127 -29.05 -19.02 -14.29
C ASP A 127 -29.92 -17.77 -14.06
N LYS A 128 -30.53 -17.65 -12.87
CA LYS A 128 -31.28 -16.45 -12.46
C LYS A 128 -30.37 -15.25 -12.29
N ASP A 129 -29.23 -15.40 -11.60
CA ASP A 129 -28.28 -14.28 -11.39
C ASP A 129 -27.67 -13.81 -12.70
N LYS A 130 -27.33 -14.73 -13.61
CA LYS A 130 -26.84 -14.41 -14.97
C LYS A 130 -27.83 -13.56 -15.75
N GLU A 131 -29.09 -13.93 -15.73
CA GLU A 131 -30.14 -13.18 -16.42
C GLU A 131 -30.40 -11.81 -15.78
N GLU A 132 -30.39 -11.71 -14.45
CA GLU A 132 -30.48 -10.42 -13.73
C GLU A 132 -29.32 -9.49 -14.10
N LEU A 133 -28.09 -9.99 -14.12
CA LEU A 133 -26.88 -9.20 -14.47
C LEU A 133 -26.93 -8.72 -15.93
N LYS A 134 -27.38 -9.55 -16.87
CA LYS A 134 -27.61 -9.14 -18.26
C LYS A 134 -28.65 -8.03 -18.36
N GLN A 135 -29.73 -8.10 -17.58
CA GLN A 135 -30.74 -7.04 -17.54
C GLN A 135 -30.19 -5.75 -16.95
N VAL A 136 -29.38 -5.82 -15.89
CA VAL A 136 -28.68 -4.65 -15.34
C VAL A 136 -27.78 -4.04 -16.41
N ALA A 137 -26.91 -4.83 -17.05
CA ALA A 137 -26.02 -4.35 -18.11
C ALA A 137 -26.78 -3.67 -19.27
N ALA A 138 -27.91 -4.27 -19.70
CA ALA A 138 -28.75 -3.70 -20.76
C ALA A 138 -29.49 -2.41 -20.34
N SER A 139 -29.60 -2.11 -19.05
CA SER A 139 -30.26 -0.90 -18.54
C SER A 139 -29.33 0.30 -18.39
N ILE A 140 -28.05 0.13 -18.57
CA ILE A 140 -27.05 1.17 -18.40
C ILE A 140 -27.12 2.19 -19.56
N THR A 141 -27.12 3.48 -19.22
CA THR A 141 -27.09 4.59 -20.17
C THR A 141 -25.92 5.52 -19.86
N PRO A 142 -25.54 6.45 -20.75
CA PRO A 142 -24.49 7.42 -20.48
C PRO A 142 -24.70 8.26 -19.21
N GLU A 143 -25.95 8.50 -18.84
CA GLU A 143 -26.32 9.25 -17.64
C GLU A 143 -26.36 8.37 -16.37
N TYR A 144 -26.22 7.06 -16.51
CA TYR A 144 -26.25 6.13 -15.37
C TYR A 144 -25.01 6.32 -14.50
N LYS A 145 -25.22 6.78 -13.28
CA LYS A 145 -24.10 6.95 -12.32
C LYS A 145 -23.81 5.64 -11.60
N ALA A 146 -22.60 5.14 -11.77
CA ALA A 146 -22.10 3.92 -11.13
C ALA A 146 -21.97 4.11 -9.60
N GLY A 147 -23.06 3.88 -8.88
CA GLY A 147 -23.10 3.88 -7.41
C GLY A 147 -22.79 2.52 -6.81
N GLU A 148 -22.96 2.40 -5.48
CA GLU A 148 -22.71 1.16 -4.73
C GLU A 148 -23.53 -0.04 -5.23
N ALA A 149 -24.79 0.18 -5.65
CA ALA A 149 -25.63 -0.90 -6.16
C ALA A 149 -25.01 -1.58 -7.38
N LEU A 150 -24.55 -0.79 -8.37
CA LEU A 150 -23.90 -1.32 -9.56
C LEU A 150 -22.55 -1.98 -9.23
N ALA A 151 -21.76 -1.42 -8.30
CA ALA A 151 -20.52 -2.05 -7.86
C ALA A 151 -20.73 -3.42 -7.19
N ARG A 152 -21.84 -3.61 -6.49
CA ARG A 152 -22.26 -4.93 -5.97
C ARG A 152 -22.61 -5.91 -7.10
N ASP A 153 -23.22 -5.43 -8.18
CA ASP A 153 -23.50 -6.26 -9.36
C ASP A 153 -22.21 -6.63 -10.10
N PHE A 154 -21.21 -5.74 -10.15
CA PHE A 154 -19.87 -6.07 -10.67
C PHE A 154 -19.20 -7.17 -9.84
N ALA A 155 -19.18 -7.03 -8.51
CA ALA A 155 -18.63 -8.05 -7.63
C ALA A 155 -19.31 -9.40 -7.82
N ARG A 156 -20.65 -9.42 -7.98
CA ARG A 156 -21.42 -10.64 -8.29
C ARG A 156 -21.04 -11.23 -9.64
N ALA A 157 -20.92 -10.39 -10.67
CA ALA A 157 -20.61 -10.84 -12.03
C ALA A 157 -19.25 -11.55 -12.10
N TYR A 158 -18.23 -10.99 -11.44
CA TYR A 158 -16.86 -11.53 -11.43
C TYR A 158 -16.64 -12.57 -10.34
N SER A 159 -17.69 -13.03 -9.61
CA SER A 159 -17.56 -14.07 -8.60
C SER A 159 -16.93 -15.35 -9.14
N GLY A 160 -15.94 -15.87 -8.42
CA GLY A 160 -15.17 -17.06 -8.79
C GLY A 160 -13.94 -16.78 -9.67
N MET A 161 -13.79 -15.58 -10.20
CA MET A 161 -12.51 -15.18 -10.80
C MET A 161 -11.44 -15.04 -9.72
N SER A 162 -10.21 -15.43 -9.99
CA SER A 162 -9.07 -15.00 -9.20
C SER A 162 -8.79 -13.50 -9.44
N VAL A 163 -7.99 -12.90 -8.56
CA VAL A 163 -7.54 -11.51 -8.72
C VAL A 163 -6.78 -11.37 -10.05
N GLU A 164 -5.93 -12.33 -10.37
CA GLU A 164 -5.16 -12.39 -11.62
C GLU A 164 -6.09 -12.50 -12.84
N GLU A 165 -7.12 -13.36 -12.79
CA GLU A 165 -8.08 -13.54 -13.89
C GLU A 165 -8.89 -12.25 -14.12
N LEU A 166 -9.21 -11.47 -13.07
CA LEU A 166 -9.87 -10.17 -13.24
C LEU A 166 -8.90 -9.13 -13.83
N TYR A 167 -7.65 -9.12 -13.36
CA TYR A 167 -6.60 -8.25 -13.92
C TYR A 167 -6.41 -8.52 -15.41
N ASP A 168 -6.19 -9.78 -15.79
CA ASP A 168 -5.99 -10.18 -17.19
C ASP A 168 -7.20 -9.82 -18.05
N TYR A 169 -8.42 -10.03 -17.52
CA TYR A 169 -9.65 -9.66 -18.23
C TYR A 169 -9.75 -8.13 -18.42
N ALA A 170 -9.38 -7.35 -17.43
CA ALA A 170 -9.35 -5.89 -17.56
C ALA A 170 -8.35 -5.44 -18.64
N VAL A 171 -7.15 -6.04 -18.69
CA VAL A 171 -6.17 -5.78 -19.76
C VAL A 171 -6.69 -6.19 -21.13
N GLU A 172 -7.28 -7.41 -21.26
CA GLU A 172 -7.86 -7.89 -22.53
C GLU A 172 -8.99 -6.97 -23.00
N PHE A 173 -9.89 -6.59 -22.11
CA PHE A 173 -10.96 -5.64 -22.41
C PHE A 173 -10.40 -4.29 -22.89
N GLY A 174 -9.34 -3.81 -22.24
CA GLY A 174 -8.65 -2.58 -22.60
C GLY A 174 -8.14 -2.52 -24.03
N GLN A 175 -7.85 -3.67 -24.65
CA GLN A 175 -7.39 -3.74 -26.02
C GLN A 175 -8.53 -3.62 -27.06
N LYS A 176 -9.78 -3.59 -26.63
CA LYS A 176 -10.94 -3.44 -27.53
C LYS A 176 -11.09 -1.99 -27.98
N GLU A 177 -11.49 -1.78 -29.23
CA GLU A 177 -11.80 -0.45 -29.75
C GLU A 177 -13.05 0.13 -29.07
N THR A 178 -13.06 1.44 -28.82
CA THR A 178 -14.20 2.13 -28.24
C THR A 178 -15.27 2.41 -29.31
N ALA A 179 -16.54 2.46 -28.90
CA ALA A 179 -17.63 2.84 -29.79
C ALA A 179 -17.79 4.36 -29.91
N SER A 180 -17.21 5.14 -29.04
CA SER A 180 -17.37 6.61 -28.97
C SER A 180 -16.24 7.40 -29.62
N PHE A 181 -15.16 6.74 -29.99
CA PHE A 181 -14.01 7.37 -30.63
C PHE A 181 -13.50 6.50 -31.78
N GLU A 182 -13.11 7.11 -32.87
CA GLU A 182 -12.45 6.40 -33.97
C GLU A 182 -10.98 6.14 -33.62
N ASN A 183 -10.48 4.93 -33.89
CA ASN A 183 -9.15 4.43 -33.66
C ASN A 183 -8.70 4.51 -32.16
N MET A 184 -9.51 4.39 -31.15
CA MET A 184 -9.20 4.40 -29.71
C MET A 184 -9.55 3.05 -29.07
N ARG A 185 -8.60 2.45 -28.35
CA ARG A 185 -8.89 1.34 -27.41
C ARG A 185 -9.24 1.91 -26.06
N TYR A 186 -9.96 1.16 -25.24
CA TYR A 186 -10.32 1.63 -23.89
C TYR A 186 -9.09 1.99 -23.05
N ILE A 187 -8.00 1.24 -23.17
CA ILE A 187 -6.77 1.49 -22.41
C ILE A 187 -6.03 2.78 -22.85
N ASP A 188 -6.31 3.31 -24.02
CA ASP A 188 -5.63 4.48 -24.59
C ASP A 188 -6.25 5.81 -24.12
N GLY A 189 -7.30 5.78 -23.33
CA GLY A 189 -8.11 6.95 -22.98
C GLY A 189 -7.47 7.97 -22.03
N PHE A 190 -6.15 7.98 -21.84
CA PHE A 190 -5.48 8.94 -20.96
C PHE A 190 -5.38 10.33 -21.59
N TYR A 191 -5.72 11.36 -20.79
CA TYR A 191 -5.60 12.76 -21.21
C TYR A 191 -4.13 13.20 -21.22
N LEU A 192 -3.59 13.57 -22.38
CA LEU A 192 -2.19 13.97 -22.54
C LEU A 192 -1.75 15.08 -21.57
N PRO A 193 -2.54 16.15 -21.33
CA PRO A 193 -2.14 17.16 -20.34
C PRO A 193 -2.00 16.61 -18.91
N MET A 194 -2.81 15.63 -18.56
CA MET A 194 -2.73 15.02 -17.24
C MET A 194 -1.55 14.05 -17.14
N VAL A 195 -1.19 13.38 -18.22
CA VAL A 195 0.06 12.57 -18.32
C VAL A 195 1.28 13.49 -18.18
N GLU A 196 1.32 14.64 -18.88
CA GLU A 196 2.36 15.66 -18.71
C GLU A 196 2.44 16.16 -17.26
N LEU A 197 1.30 16.36 -16.62
CA LEU A 197 1.22 16.81 -15.23
C LEU A 197 1.77 15.76 -14.26
N VAL A 198 1.39 14.48 -14.41
CA VAL A 198 1.90 13.37 -13.60
C VAL A 198 3.42 13.29 -13.72
N LYS A 199 3.95 13.30 -14.94
CA LYS A 199 5.40 13.36 -15.16
C LYS A 199 6.05 14.59 -14.53
N TYR A 200 5.47 15.77 -14.70
CA TYR A 200 6.01 17.02 -14.11
C TYR A 200 6.08 16.97 -12.59
N LEU A 201 5.04 16.45 -11.93
CA LEU A 201 5.03 16.29 -10.47
C LEU A 201 6.07 15.25 -10.03
N TYR A 202 6.14 14.11 -10.71
CA TYR A 202 7.15 13.09 -10.45
C TYR A 202 8.58 13.65 -10.59
N ASP A 203 8.88 14.39 -11.65
CA ASP A 203 10.18 15.04 -11.89
C ASP A 203 10.52 16.12 -10.83
N ASN A 204 9.54 16.52 -10.02
CA ASN A 204 9.70 17.42 -8.88
C ASN A 204 9.58 16.69 -7.52
N ASP A 205 9.86 15.39 -7.52
CA ASP A 205 9.88 14.52 -6.33
C ASP A 205 8.52 14.43 -5.61
N PHE A 206 7.40 14.47 -6.32
CA PHE A 206 6.09 14.14 -5.74
C PHE A 206 5.82 12.65 -5.84
N THR A 207 5.34 12.05 -4.76
CA THR A 207 4.74 10.71 -4.79
C THR A 207 3.30 10.82 -5.28
N ILE A 208 2.92 10.01 -6.27
CA ILE A 208 1.63 10.13 -6.96
C ILE A 208 0.79 8.90 -6.68
N TYR A 209 -0.46 9.13 -6.27
CA TYR A 209 -1.46 8.10 -6.04
C TYR A 209 -2.68 8.31 -6.92
N VAL A 210 -3.27 7.21 -7.38
CA VAL A 210 -4.57 7.19 -8.07
C VAL A 210 -5.63 6.68 -7.10
N ILE A 211 -6.69 7.47 -6.88
CA ILE A 211 -7.77 7.19 -5.92
C ILE A 211 -9.08 7.07 -6.69
N SER A 212 -9.35 5.89 -7.22
CA SER A 212 -10.45 5.65 -8.19
C SER A 212 -11.73 5.11 -7.57
N GLY A 213 -12.87 5.49 -8.15
CA GLY A 213 -14.15 4.84 -7.95
C GLY A 213 -14.28 3.49 -8.66
N THR A 214 -13.46 3.21 -9.66
CA THR A 214 -13.36 1.92 -10.34
C THR A 214 -12.80 0.85 -9.42
N GLU A 215 -13.10 -0.43 -9.67
CA GLU A 215 -12.59 -1.55 -8.86
C GLU A 215 -11.05 -1.57 -8.89
N ARG A 216 -10.45 -1.90 -7.75
CA ARG A 216 -9.00 -1.77 -7.49
C ARG A 216 -8.13 -2.55 -8.46
N THR A 217 -8.42 -3.84 -8.70
CA THR A 217 -7.65 -4.68 -9.63
C THR A 217 -7.75 -4.18 -11.05
N THR A 218 -8.95 -3.75 -11.45
CA THR A 218 -9.20 -3.12 -12.74
C THR A 218 -8.46 -1.80 -12.88
N SER A 219 -8.47 -0.94 -11.85
CA SER A 219 -7.73 0.33 -11.85
C SER A 219 -6.23 0.11 -11.95
N ARG A 220 -5.69 -0.88 -11.25
CA ARG A 220 -4.28 -1.29 -11.33
C ARG A 220 -3.91 -1.76 -12.72
N ALA A 221 -4.72 -2.61 -13.33
CA ALA A 221 -4.53 -3.08 -14.70
C ALA A 221 -4.53 -1.93 -15.71
N ILE A 222 -5.40 -0.93 -15.53
CA ILE A 222 -5.47 0.27 -16.39
C ILE A 222 -4.19 1.11 -16.22
N VAL A 223 -3.77 1.40 -15.00
CA VAL A 223 -2.61 2.26 -14.72
C VAL A 223 -1.32 1.56 -15.15
N ASP A 224 -1.16 0.30 -14.85
CA ASP A 224 0.01 -0.51 -15.18
C ASP A 224 0.26 -0.62 -16.70
N HIS A 225 -0.82 -0.55 -17.51
CA HIS A 225 -0.79 -0.58 -18.96
C HIS A 225 -1.00 0.82 -19.60
N SER A 226 -0.66 1.89 -18.89
CA SER A 226 -0.92 3.27 -19.28
C SER A 226 0.35 4.10 -19.50
N PRO A 227 0.26 5.31 -20.11
CA PRO A 227 1.38 6.22 -20.22
C PRO A 227 1.95 6.73 -18.89
N ILE A 228 1.27 6.53 -17.77
CA ILE A 228 1.74 6.94 -16.44
C ILE A 228 2.35 5.80 -15.63
N SER A 229 2.44 4.59 -16.16
CA SER A 229 2.99 3.41 -15.47
C SER A 229 4.46 3.57 -15.01
N GLU A 230 5.24 4.42 -15.62
CA GLU A 230 6.61 4.76 -15.19
C GLU A 230 6.63 5.68 -13.94
N TYR A 231 5.51 6.30 -13.58
CA TYR A 231 5.40 7.28 -12.49
C TYR A 231 4.46 6.85 -11.37
N VAL A 232 3.57 5.90 -11.65
CA VAL A 232 2.56 5.40 -10.71
C VAL A 232 2.55 3.88 -10.77
N THR A 233 3.05 3.25 -9.74
CA THR A 233 3.07 1.78 -9.61
C THR A 233 1.72 1.24 -9.13
N PRO A 234 1.37 -0.06 -9.34
CA PRO A 234 0.08 -0.63 -8.93
C PRO A 234 -0.25 -0.49 -7.44
N ASN A 235 0.74 -0.46 -6.56
CA ASN A 235 0.55 -0.21 -5.13
C ASN A 235 0.14 1.23 -4.79
N HIS A 236 0.38 2.20 -5.69
CA HIS A 236 -0.12 3.56 -5.57
C HIS A 236 -1.52 3.74 -6.21
N VAL A 237 -2.23 2.63 -6.48
CA VAL A 237 -3.57 2.66 -7.05
C VAL A 237 -4.57 2.09 -6.05
N ILE A 238 -5.42 2.95 -5.53
CA ILE A 238 -6.47 2.68 -4.55
C ILE A 238 -7.82 2.75 -5.26
N GLY A 239 -8.66 1.75 -5.08
CA GLY A 239 -9.94 1.63 -5.78
C GLY A 239 -11.05 1.01 -4.94
N THR A 240 -12.22 0.89 -5.53
CA THR A 240 -13.38 0.15 -4.97
C THR A 240 -12.99 -1.28 -4.62
N GLU A 241 -13.43 -1.80 -3.48
CA GLU A 241 -13.06 -3.11 -2.98
C GLU A 241 -14.17 -4.15 -3.13
N PHE A 242 -13.83 -5.29 -3.74
CA PHE A 242 -14.63 -6.50 -3.69
C PHE A 242 -14.16 -7.42 -2.55
N GLU A 243 -15.05 -8.30 -2.06
CA GLU A 243 -14.64 -9.31 -1.09
C GLU A 243 -13.78 -10.38 -1.78
N ILE A 244 -12.52 -10.50 -1.31
CA ILE A 244 -11.55 -11.49 -1.77
C ILE A 244 -11.34 -12.51 -0.65
N LYS A 245 -11.29 -13.81 -1.00
CA LYS A 245 -10.95 -14.91 -0.09
C LYS A 245 -10.05 -15.92 -0.79
N LEU A 246 -9.35 -16.71 0.02
CA LEU A 246 -8.62 -17.87 -0.49
C LEU A 246 -9.59 -18.91 -1.07
N ALA A 247 -9.26 -19.48 -2.20
CA ALA A 247 -10.01 -20.57 -2.80
C ALA A 247 -10.12 -21.74 -1.80
N GLY A 248 -11.33 -22.24 -1.56
CA GLY A 248 -11.63 -23.21 -0.50
C GLY A 248 -12.12 -22.60 0.82
N ASN A 249 -11.88 -21.28 1.03
CA ASN A 249 -12.37 -20.55 2.21
C ASN A 249 -13.60 -19.65 1.91
N GLU A 250 -14.12 -19.65 0.70
CA GLU A 250 -15.17 -18.74 0.20
C GLU A 250 -16.45 -18.80 1.03
N ASN A 251 -16.73 -19.97 1.61
CA ASN A 251 -17.95 -20.23 2.38
C ASN A 251 -17.77 -20.03 3.90
N THR A 252 -16.61 -19.58 4.36
CA THR A 252 -16.37 -19.35 5.80
C THR A 252 -16.54 -17.89 6.15
N SER A 253 -16.96 -17.61 7.38
CA SER A 253 -17.13 -16.25 7.88
C SER A 253 -15.84 -15.63 8.42
N SER A 254 -14.76 -16.41 8.56
CA SER A 254 -13.51 -15.96 9.16
C SER A 254 -12.28 -16.49 8.41
N ASN A 255 -11.38 -15.58 8.05
CA ASN A 255 -10.06 -15.92 7.52
C ASN A 255 -9.09 -16.39 8.62
N MET A 256 -9.38 -16.12 9.89
CA MET A 256 -8.49 -16.40 11.03
C MET A 256 -8.24 -17.89 11.27
N ASP A 257 -9.17 -18.75 10.86
CA ASP A 257 -9.08 -20.19 11.06
C ASP A 257 -8.56 -20.96 9.82
N TYR A 258 -8.33 -20.24 8.72
CA TYR A 258 -7.82 -20.80 7.47
C TYR A 258 -6.33 -20.51 7.33
N LYS A 259 -5.57 -21.42 6.73
CA LYS A 259 -4.15 -21.24 6.43
C LYS A 259 -3.94 -21.45 4.94
N TYR A 260 -3.26 -20.50 4.33
CA TYR A 260 -2.86 -20.59 2.94
C TYR A 260 -1.97 -21.82 2.71
N GLY A 261 -2.25 -22.58 1.66
CA GLY A 261 -1.43 -23.73 1.26
C GLY A 261 -1.34 -24.88 2.27
N GLU A 262 -2.28 -25.03 3.22
CA GLU A 262 -2.21 -26.09 4.27
C GLU A 262 -2.15 -27.50 3.68
N ASP A 263 -2.66 -27.72 2.48
CA ASP A 263 -2.59 -28.99 1.74
C ASP A 263 -1.42 -29.06 0.74
N GLY A 264 -0.57 -28.04 0.66
CA GLY A 264 0.56 -27.92 -0.27
C GLY A 264 0.14 -27.59 -1.72
N VAL A 265 -1.04 -26.97 -1.89
CA VAL A 265 -1.57 -26.48 -3.16
C VAL A 265 -1.78 -24.98 -3.03
N ASP A 266 -1.53 -24.26 -4.11
CA ASP A 266 -1.79 -22.81 -4.19
C ASP A 266 -3.29 -22.51 -4.02
N ASP A 267 -3.63 -21.80 -2.95
CA ASP A 267 -4.99 -21.32 -2.67
C ASP A 267 -5.19 -19.97 -3.36
N LYS A 268 -5.50 -19.95 -4.64
CA LYS A 268 -5.77 -18.73 -5.39
C LYS A 268 -6.67 -17.76 -4.62
N LEU A 269 -6.38 -16.47 -4.74
CA LEU A 269 -7.26 -15.42 -4.22
C LEU A 269 -8.44 -15.23 -5.17
N VAL A 270 -9.65 -15.44 -4.70
CA VAL A 270 -10.87 -15.41 -5.51
C VAL A 270 -11.84 -14.34 -5.03
N ILE A 271 -12.50 -13.69 -5.98
CA ILE A 271 -13.62 -12.78 -5.75
C ILE A 271 -14.83 -13.63 -5.37
N THR A 272 -15.43 -13.36 -4.21
CA THR A 272 -16.55 -14.17 -3.69
C THR A 272 -17.92 -13.76 -4.23
N GLY A 273 -18.00 -12.62 -4.92
CA GLY A 273 -19.23 -11.93 -5.24
C GLY A 273 -19.72 -11.01 -4.11
N GLY A 274 -19.03 -11.00 -2.97
CA GLY A 274 -19.20 -10.02 -1.90
C GLY A 274 -18.60 -8.67 -2.26
N PHE A 275 -19.10 -7.63 -1.59
CA PHE A 275 -18.70 -6.25 -1.77
C PHE A 275 -18.24 -5.68 -0.44
N VAL A 276 -17.10 -4.99 -0.41
CA VAL A 276 -16.55 -4.38 0.80
C VAL A 276 -16.93 -2.91 0.86
N GLN A 277 -16.44 -2.09 -0.08
CA GLN A 277 -16.81 -0.67 -0.13
C GLN A 277 -16.65 -0.10 -1.54
N LYS A 278 -17.42 0.95 -1.86
CA LYS A 278 -17.25 1.79 -3.05
C LYS A 278 -16.36 2.97 -2.68
N ASN A 279 -15.27 3.16 -3.40
CA ASN A 279 -14.32 4.24 -3.13
C ASN A 279 -14.78 5.59 -3.70
N LEU A 280 -15.86 6.13 -3.13
CA LEU A 280 -16.45 7.43 -3.45
C LEU A 280 -16.63 8.27 -2.18
N ASN A 281 -16.73 9.58 -2.33
CA ASN A 281 -17.03 10.52 -1.25
C ASN A 281 -16.03 10.38 -0.08
N ALA A 282 -16.53 10.20 1.16
CA ALA A 282 -15.68 10.08 2.35
C ALA A 282 -14.78 8.84 2.32
N ASN A 283 -15.16 7.77 1.62
CA ASN A 283 -14.33 6.58 1.50
C ASN A 283 -13.00 6.87 0.80
N LYS A 284 -12.94 7.77 -0.20
CA LYS A 284 -11.65 8.21 -0.78
C LYS A 284 -10.72 8.80 0.28
N THR A 285 -11.25 9.59 1.22
CA THR A 285 -10.46 10.15 2.33
C THR A 285 -10.00 9.08 3.32
N LEU A 286 -10.90 8.15 3.67
CA LEU A 286 -10.59 7.07 4.60
C LEU A 286 -9.53 6.12 4.02
N ASP A 287 -9.60 5.84 2.72
CA ASP A 287 -8.62 5.00 2.05
C ASP A 287 -7.26 5.69 1.89
N ILE A 288 -7.24 6.99 1.62
CA ILE A 288 -5.99 7.78 1.67
C ILE A 288 -5.34 7.66 3.05
N GLU A 289 -6.09 7.84 4.12
CA GLU A 289 -5.54 7.72 5.48
C GLU A 289 -5.13 6.28 5.81
N ARG A 290 -5.90 5.28 5.40
CA ARG A 290 -5.61 3.87 5.68
C ARG A 290 -4.39 3.36 4.92
N GLU A 291 -4.23 3.74 3.66
CA GLU A 291 -3.25 3.14 2.75
C GLU A 291 -2.03 4.04 2.49
N ILE A 292 -2.15 5.35 2.59
CA ILE A 292 -1.04 6.30 2.45
C ILE A 292 -0.53 6.75 3.83
N GLY A 293 -1.44 7.02 4.78
CA GLY A 293 -1.11 7.45 6.13
C GLY A 293 -0.62 8.90 6.25
N GLN A 294 -0.72 9.68 5.17
CA GLN A 294 -0.34 11.09 5.11
C GLN A 294 -1.36 11.90 4.32
N ARG A 295 -1.54 13.18 4.68
CA ARG A 295 -2.38 14.10 3.91
C ARG A 295 -1.70 14.48 2.61
N PRO A 296 -2.38 14.36 1.46
CA PRO A 296 -1.83 14.88 0.21
C PRO A 296 -1.77 16.40 0.24
N VAL A 297 -0.82 16.96 -0.48
CA VAL A 297 -0.68 18.42 -0.66
C VAL A 297 -1.20 18.90 -2.01
N LEU A 298 -1.50 17.94 -2.91
CA LEU A 298 -2.20 18.18 -4.17
C LEU A 298 -3.31 17.14 -4.35
N ALA A 299 -4.49 17.57 -4.81
CA ALA A 299 -5.60 16.69 -5.13
C ALA A 299 -6.24 17.08 -6.46
N PHE A 300 -6.53 16.10 -7.31
CA PHE A 300 -7.13 16.29 -8.64
C PHE A 300 -8.36 15.41 -8.79
N GLY A 301 -9.46 15.98 -9.30
CA GLY A 301 -10.72 15.28 -9.55
C GLY A 301 -11.57 15.99 -10.59
N ASN A 302 -12.76 15.46 -10.88
CA ASN A 302 -13.67 16.02 -11.86
C ASN A 302 -15.12 16.09 -11.38
N SER A 303 -15.44 15.47 -10.27
CA SER A 303 -16.82 15.28 -9.84
C SER A 303 -17.06 15.55 -8.35
N GLY A 304 -18.34 15.58 -7.95
CA GLY A 304 -18.71 15.73 -6.53
C GLY A 304 -18.23 14.59 -5.62
N SER A 305 -17.92 13.40 -6.17
CA SER A 305 -17.38 12.28 -5.41
C SER A 305 -15.96 12.53 -4.89
N ASP A 306 -15.23 13.49 -5.48
CA ASP A 306 -13.84 13.81 -5.14
C ASP A 306 -13.74 14.91 -4.08
N THR A 307 -14.84 15.59 -3.79
CA THR A 307 -14.89 16.71 -2.85
C THR A 307 -14.31 16.37 -1.48
N SER A 308 -14.55 15.15 -0.97
CA SER A 308 -14.02 14.74 0.33
C SER A 308 -12.49 14.60 0.31
N MET A 309 -11.93 14.01 -0.73
CA MET A 309 -10.49 13.90 -0.96
C MET A 309 -9.83 15.27 -1.10
N MET A 310 -10.45 16.18 -1.86
CA MET A 310 -9.94 17.54 -2.03
C MET A 310 -9.99 18.35 -0.73
N ASN A 311 -11.11 18.28 -0.01
CA ASN A 311 -11.23 18.91 1.30
C ASN A 311 -10.19 18.36 2.29
N TYR A 312 -9.91 17.06 2.23
CA TYR A 312 -8.90 16.44 3.08
C TYR A 312 -7.49 16.98 2.78
N ALA A 313 -7.17 17.23 1.52
CA ALA A 313 -5.91 17.88 1.16
C ALA A 313 -5.84 19.34 1.67
N LEU A 314 -6.92 20.10 1.55
CA LEU A 314 -6.89 21.55 1.84
C LEU A 314 -7.00 21.92 3.32
N ILE A 315 -7.75 21.12 4.13
CA ILE A 315 -8.16 21.57 5.46
C ILE A 315 -7.14 21.13 6.52
N ASN A 316 -6.71 22.11 7.34
CA ASN A 316 -5.75 21.86 8.42
C ASN A 316 -4.48 21.12 7.99
N ASN A 317 -4.10 21.22 6.72
CA ASN A 317 -2.85 20.65 6.25
C ASN A 317 -1.68 21.42 6.89
N GLU A 318 -0.65 20.71 7.28
CA GLU A 318 0.58 21.29 7.83
C GLU A 318 1.32 22.15 6.77
N TYR A 319 1.17 21.75 5.50
CA TYR A 319 1.83 22.38 4.35
C TYR A 319 0.83 23.18 3.48
N PRO A 320 1.32 24.10 2.63
CA PRO A 320 0.50 24.67 1.57
C PRO A 320 -0.06 23.57 0.67
N ALA A 321 -1.37 23.58 0.43
CA ALA A 321 -2.04 22.59 -0.40
C ALA A 321 -2.97 23.24 -1.42
N GLU A 322 -3.14 22.61 -2.58
CA GLU A 322 -4.07 23.04 -3.63
C GLU A 322 -4.88 21.86 -4.17
N ALA A 323 -6.09 22.14 -4.66
CA ALA A 323 -6.97 21.15 -5.26
C ALA A 323 -7.50 21.65 -6.60
N TYR A 324 -7.53 20.76 -7.61
CA TYR A 324 -7.86 21.08 -9.01
C TYR A 324 -9.03 20.23 -9.48
N MET A 325 -10.05 20.87 -10.06
CA MET A 325 -11.25 20.21 -10.59
C MET A 325 -11.33 20.35 -12.11
N VAL A 326 -11.21 19.23 -12.81
CA VAL A 326 -11.37 19.18 -14.26
C VAL A 326 -12.86 19.36 -14.62
N VAL A 327 -13.12 20.24 -15.55
CA VAL A 327 -14.45 20.51 -16.11
C VAL A 327 -14.49 19.96 -17.53
N ALA A 328 -15.37 19.00 -17.77
CA ALA A 328 -15.58 18.38 -19.07
C ALA A 328 -16.45 19.29 -19.97
N ASP A 329 -15.89 20.43 -20.38
CA ASP A 329 -16.56 21.48 -21.17
C ASP A 329 -16.21 21.46 -22.67
N ASP A 330 -15.45 20.46 -23.13
CA ASP A 330 -15.10 20.32 -24.55
C ASP A 330 -15.97 19.28 -25.26
N SER A 331 -16.92 19.78 -26.04
CA SER A 331 -17.78 18.93 -26.87
C SER A 331 -17.26 18.69 -28.30
N GLU A 332 -16.11 19.30 -28.67
CA GLU A 332 -15.51 19.18 -30.00
C GLU A 332 -14.50 18.02 -30.04
N ARG A 333 -13.65 17.91 -29.04
CA ARG A 333 -12.57 16.92 -28.94
C ARG A 333 -12.93 15.75 -27.99
N GLU A 334 -13.85 16.02 -27.05
CA GLU A 334 -14.35 15.10 -26.03
C GLU A 334 -15.90 15.14 -26.00
N TRP A 335 -16.54 14.23 -25.32
CA TRP A 335 -18.00 14.20 -25.14
C TRP A 335 -18.48 15.01 -23.92
N GLY A 336 -17.64 15.91 -23.43
CA GLY A 336 -17.92 16.78 -22.30
C GLY A 336 -19.05 17.80 -22.61
N THR A 337 -20.00 17.90 -21.69
CA THR A 337 -21.17 18.79 -21.83
C THR A 337 -21.34 19.73 -20.66
N GLN A 338 -20.35 19.80 -19.75
CA GLN A 338 -20.44 20.65 -18.55
C GLN A 338 -20.38 22.15 -18.92
N ASN A 339 -21.14 22.94 -18.19
CA ASN A 339 -21.14 24.38 -18.37
C ASN A 339 -19.99 25.04 -17.60
N TRP A 340 -19.01 25.59 -18.32
CA TRP A 340 -17.83 26.21 -17.73
C TRP A 340 -18.16 27.34 -16.73
N ASP A 341 -19.08 28.29 -17.11
CA ASP A 341 -19.37 29.43 -16.25
C ASP A 341 -19.99 29.02 -14.91
N GLU A 342 -20.81 27.96 -14.93
CA GLU A 342 -21.45 27.38 -13.74
C GLU A 342 -20.44 26.63 -12.90
N LYS A 343 -19.74 25.66 -13.49
CA LYS A 343 -18.83 24.74 -12.79
C LYS A 343 -17.58 25.44 -12.26
N SER A 344 -17.00 26.36 -13.03
CA SER A 344 -15.85 27.14 -12.57
C SER A 344 -16.18 28.01 -11.36
N ALA A 345 -17.39 28.64 -11.36
CA ALA A 345 -17.84 29.44 -10.23
C ALA A 345 -18.15 28.57 -8.98
N GLU A 346 -18.76 27.38 -9.18
CA GLU A 346 -19.04 26.41 -8.13
C GLU A 346 -17.74 25.96 -7.47
N TYR A 347 -16.77 25.49 -8.25
CA TYR A 347 -15.51 24.94 -7.74
C TYR A 347 -14.62 26.02 -7.10
N ALA A 348 -14.55 27.21 -7.70
CA ALA A 348 -13.83 28.32 -7.10
C ALA A 348 -14.45 28.76 -5.75
N ALA A 349 -15.76 28.65 -5.58
CA ALA A 349 -16.42 28.93 -4.30
C ALA A 349 -16.10 27.91 -3.21
N MET A 350 -15.72 26.68 -3.60
CA MET A 350 -15.24 25.63 -2.70
C MET A 350 -13.75 25.76 -2.39
N GLY A 351 -13.03 26.67 -3.05
CA GLY A 351 -11.59 26.85 -2.90
C GLY A 351 -10.73 26.00 -3.83
N TYR A 352 -11.32 25.37 -4.83
CA TYR A 352 -10.61 24.57 -5.83
C TYR A 352 -10.25 25.43 -7.04
N VAL A 353 -9.21 25.04 -7.77
CA VAL A 353 -8.84 25.63 -9.07
C VAL A 353 -9.57 24.85 -10.16
N PRO A 354 -10.49 25.48 -10.91
CA PRO A 354 -11.15 24.81 -12.03
C PRO A 354 -10.20 24.70 -13.23
N VAL A 355 -10.24 23.57 -13.93
CA VAL A 355 -9.45 23.27 -15.15
C VAL A 355 -10.42 23.01 -16.29
N SER A 356 -10.40 23.82 -17.33
CA SER A 356 -11.23 23.68 -18.52
C SER A 356 -10.58 22.74 -19.55
N MET A 357 -11.19 21.61 -19.85
CA MET A 357 -10.69 20.77 -20.95
C MET A 357 -10.61 21.52 -22.26
N LYS A 358 -11.54 22.43 -22.53
CA LYS A 358 -11.61 23.20 -23.76
C LYS A 358 -10.54 24.28 -23.88
N ASN A 359 -10.22 24.97 -22.78
CA ASN A 359 -9.40 26.17 -22.82
C ASN A 359 -8.00 25.94 -22.23
N ASP A 360 -7.86 25.05 -21.21
CA ASP A 360 -6.59 24.76 -20.58
C ASP A 360 -5.81 23.67 -21.31
N PHE A 361 -6.48 22.72 -22.00
CA PHE A 361 -5.84 21.67 -22.76
C PHE A 361 -5.61 22.05 -24.22
N ALA A 362 -4.36 22.06 -24.67
CA ALA A 362 -4.01 22.29 -26.09
C ALA A 362 -4.34 21.06 -26.94
N GLU A 363 -3.94 19.88 -26.48
CA GLU A 363 -4.27 18.58 -27.06
C GLU A 363 -4.87 17.72 -25.94
N ILE A 364 -5.95 16.95 -26.19
CA ILE A 364 -6.52 16.02 -25.19
C ILE A 364 -5.95 14.63 -25.39
N TYR A 365 -5.89 14.18 -26.64
CA TYR A 365 -5.38 12.89 -27.08
C TYR A 365 -4.37 13.09 -28.22
N PRO A 366 -3.57 12.08 -28.58
CA PRO A 366 -2.69 12.13 -29.76
C PRO A 366 -3.41 12.52 -31.06
N GLU A 367 -2.74 13.21 -32.00
CA GLU A 367 -3.33 13.84 -33.21
C GLU A 367 -4.11 12.85 -34.12
N GLN A 368 -3.75 11.58 -34.14
CA GLN A 368 -4.47 10.55 -34.87
C GLN A 368 -5.77 10.11 -34.21
N ILE A 369 -5.97 10.49 -32.96
CA ILE A 369 -7.18 10.28 -32.18
C ILE A 369 -8.21 11.36 -32.49
N THR A 370 -9.02 11.16 -33.43
CA THR A 370 -10.27 11.93 -33.59
C THR A 370 -11.43 11.25 -32.91
N LYS A 371 -11.51 11.47 -31.66
CA LYS A 371 -12.29 10.59 -30.87
C LYS A 371 -11.83 9.14 -31.23
N ALA A 372 -9.95 8.80 -31.09
CA ALA A 372 -9.24 7.46 -31.11
C ALA A 372 -7.68 7.23 -31.23
N GLU A 373 -6.67 6.43 -30.49
CA GLU A 373 -5.51 5.43 -30.49
C GLU A 373 -4.03 5.58 -29.96
N THR A 374 -2.88 4.82 -29.52
CA THR A 374 -2.10 3.88 -28.71
C THR A 374 -0.52 3.76 -28.54
N GLN A 375 0.40 3.14 -27.51
CA GLN A 375 1.40 2.16 -27.03
C GLN A 375 2.89 2.14 -26.53
N TYR A 376 3.97 1.23 -26.16
CA TYR A 376 4.87 0.93 -25.03
C TYR A 376 6.34 0.35 -25.04
N GLN A 377 7.28 0.24 -23.86
CA GLN A 377 8.41 -0.69 -23.49
C GLN A 377 9.55 -0.56 -22.40
N ALA A 378 10.63 -1.45 -22.15
CA ALA A 378 11.57 -1.75 -21.00
C ALA A 378 13.13 -1.98 -21.25
N PRO A 379 14.15 -2.66 -20.40
CA PRO A 379 14.78 -2.81 -19.07
C PRO A 379 16.37 -2.76 -18.80
N GLY A 380 17.12 -3.33 -17.75
CA GLY A 380 18.17 -3.84 -17.07
C GLY A 380 19.60 -3.94 -16.60
N GLU A 381 20.28 -4.43 -15.47
CA GLU A 381 21.50 -5.23 -15.00
C GLU A 381 22.44 -4.83 -13.81
N THR A 382 23.22 -5.77 -13.16
CA THR A 382 23.85 -5.74 -11.82
C THR A 382 25.31 -6.26 -11.62
N GLU A 383 25.97 -6.11 -10.38
CA GLU A 383 27.34 -6.53 -9.93
C GLU A 383 27.40 -7.16 -8.50
N ALA A 384 28.52 -7.77 -8.07
CA ALA A 384 28.70 -8.63 -6.87
C ALA A 384 29.01 -7.91 -5.52
N ILE A 385 28.67 -8.53 -4.35
CA ILE A 385 28.48 -7.94 -3.00
C ILE A 385 29.62 -8.27 -1.99
N ASP A 386 29.95 -7.33 -1.07
CA ASP A 386 30.85 -7.52 0.08
C ASP A 386 30.03 -7.79 1.39
N TYR A 387 29.89 -9.03 1.78
CA TYR A 387 29.08 -9.48 2.92
C TYR A 387 29.41 -8.82 4.26
N ALA A 388 30.72 -8.63 4.57
CA ALA A 388 31.14 -8.10 5.86
C ALA A 388 30.84 -6.61 6.01
N ALA A 389 30.70 -5.89 4.90
CA ALA A 389 30.32 -4.49 4.88
C ALA A 389 28.79 -4.29 4.92
N VAL A 390 28.03 -5.21 4.33
CA VAL A 390 26.58 -5.14 4.19
C VAL A 390 25.87 -5.75 5.40
N PHE A 391 26.39 -6.83 5.97
CA PHE A 391 25.78 -7.59 7.06
C PHE A 391 26.65 -7.73 8.31
N PRO A 392 27.10 -6.58 8.93
CA PRO A 392 28.01 -6.63 10.09
C PRO A 392 27.39 -7.28 11.34
N SER A 393 26.08 -7.42 11.43
CA SER A 393 25.37 -8.07 12.54
C SER A 393 25.11 -9.55 12.33
N TRP A 394 25.49 -10.12 11.18
CA TRP A 394 25.34 -11.54 10.88
C TRP A 394 26.66 -12.31 11.08
N ASN A 395 26.53 -13.58 11.37
CA ASN A 395 27.69 -14.48 11.33
C ASN A 395 28.07 -14.72 9.86
N PRO A 396 29.34 -14.59 9.49
CA PRO A 396 29.75 -14.70 8.08
C PRO A 396 29.59 -16.12 7.48
N ASP A 397 29.41 -17.14 8.31
CA ASP A 397 29.18 -18.54 7.92
C ASP A 397 27.68 -18.90 7.98
N SER A 398 26.77 -17.94 8.09
CA SER A 398 25.32 -18.18 8.13
C SER A 398 24.80 -18.73 6.81
N ALA A 399 24.27 -19.95 6.83
CA ALA A 399 23.70 -20.60 5.65
C ALA A 399 22.39 -19.93 5.19
N SER A 400 21.58 -19.37 6.12
CA SER A 400 20.36 -18.66 5.78
C SER A 400 20.65 -17.33 5.10
N LEU A 401 21.73 -16.64 5.51
CA LEU A 401 22.19 -15.43 4.83
C LEU A 401 22.75 -15.73 3.43
N GLU A 402 23.56 -16.80 3.30
CA GLU A 402 24.08 -17.23 2.00
C GLU A 402 22.94 -17.54 1.02
N GLU A 403 21.90 -18.24 1.50
CA GLU A 403 20.73 -18.56 0.70
C GLU A 403 19.93 -17.30 0.28
N LEU A 404 19.74 -16.34 1.19
CA LEU A 404 19.09 -15.06 0.89
C LEU A 404 19.84 -14.28 -0.19
N VAL A 405 21.15 -14.14 0.00
CA VAL A 405 21.98 -13.37 -0.96
C VAL A 405 22.07 -14.07 -2.31
N ALA A 406 22.13 -15.40 -2.33
CA ALA A 406 22.11 -16.18 -3.57
C ALA A 406 20.77 -16.00 -4.31
N PHE A 407 19.64 -16.01 -3.60
CA PHE A 407 18.34 -15.76 -4.18
C PHE A 407 18.25 -14.33 -4.78
N VAL A 408 18.68 -13.33 -4.01
CA VAL A 408 18.67 -11.93 -4.50
C VAL A 408 19.59 -11.76 -5.72
N ALA A 409 20.77 -12.35 -5.69
CA ALA A 409 21.70 -12.31 -6.84
C ALA A 409 21.09 -12.97 -8.08
N ASP A 410 20.42 -14.12 -7.92
CA ASP A 410 19.77 -14.83 -9.03
C ASP A 410 18.59 -14.02 -9.60
N CYS A 411 17.78 -13.39 -8.75
CA CYS A 411 16.68 -12.51 -9.16
C CYS A 411 17.13 -11.20 -9.83
N THR A 412 18.35 -10.77 -9.57
CA THR A 412 18.87 -9.48 -10.07
C THR A 412 19.87 -9.63 -11.23
N ASP A 413 20.35 -10.83 -11.50
CA ASP A 413 21.22 -11.12 -12.65
C ASP A 413 20.39 -11.35 -13.93
N LYS A 414 20.51 -10.45 -14.88
CA LYS A 414 19.79 -10.51 -16.16
C LYS A 414 20.17 -11.68 -17.08
N GLU A 415 21.27 -12.32 -16.81
CA GLU A 415 21.65 -13.54 -17.49
C GLU A 415 21.00 -14.79 -16.84
N SER A 416 20.40 -14.62 -15.62
CA SER A 416 19.69 -15.69 -14.92
C SER A 416 18.33 -15.98 -15.57
N PRO A 417 17.92 -17.26 -15.67
CA PRO A 417 16.55 -17.61 -16.05
C PRO A 417 15.49 -17.21 -14.98
N ASN A 418 15.92 -16.83 -13.77
CA ASN A 418 15.09 -16.40 -12.66
C ASN A 418 15.16 -14.89 -12.43
N TYR A 419 15.71 -14.14 -13.39
CA TYR A 419 15.72 -12.68 -13.33
C TYR A 419 14.30 -12.11 -13.14
N LEU A 420 14.18 -11.16 -12.25
CA LEU A 420 12.94 -10.40 -11.98
C LEU A 420 13.15 -8.94 -12.35
N GLU A 421 12.17 -8.34 -12.97
CA GLU A 421 12.13 -6.89 -13.11
C GLU A 421 11.97 -6.24 -11.71
N PRO A 422 12.48 -5.01 -11.48
CA PRO A 422 12.39 -4.36 -10.17
C PRO A 422 10.98 -4.31 -9.58
N GLU A 423 9.96 -4.14 -10.43
CA GLU A 423 8.55 -4.08 -10.04
C GLU A 423 7.96 -5.42 -9.54
N ASP A 424 8.65 -6.54 -9.81
CA ASP A 424 8.27 -7.89 -9.32
C ASP A 424 9.11 -8.34 -8.13
N ARG A 425 10.10 -7.54 -7.72
CA ARG A 425 10.96 -7.80 -6.56
C ARG A 425 10.29 -7.34 -5.27
N ILE A 426 9.25 -8.03 -4.83
CA ILE A 426 8.48 -7.67 -3.63
C ILE A 426 8.90 -8.55 -2.46
N ALA A 427 9.26 -7.92 -1.34
CA ALA A 427 9.59 -8.59 -0.09
C ALA A 427 8.63 -8.14 1.03
N THR A 428 8.04 -9.10 1.75
CA THR A 428 7.13 -8.85 2.86
C THR A 428 7.70 -9.33 4.19
N PHE A 429 7.60 -8.48 5.21
CA PHE A 429 8.10 -8.75 6.56
C PHE A 429 6.95 -8.70 7.56
N ASP A 430 6.82 -9.70 8.41
CA ASP A 430 6.14 -9.50 9.68
C ASP A 430 6.96 -8.54 10.56
N MET A 431 6.32 -7.94 11.57
CA MET A 431 6.98 -6.96 12.44
C MET A 431 7.41 -7.58 13.77
N ASP A 432 6.45 -7.97 14.60
CA ASP A 432 6.71 -8.44 15.97
C ASP A 432 7.38 -9.80 16.00
N GLY A 433 8.65 -9.87 16.45
CA GLY A 433 9.46 -11.09 16.48
C GLY A 433 10.19 -11.41 15.17
N THR A 434 9.97 -10.59 14.13
CA THR A 434 10.66 -10.70 12.84
C THR A 434 11.65 -9.55 12.64
N ILE A 435 11.22 -8.30 12.82
CA ILE A 435 12.10 -7.12 12.73
C ILE A 435 12.20 -6.35 14.05
N ILE A 436 11.31 -6.58 15.01
CA ILE A 436 11.34 -5.97 16.35
C ILE A 436 11.13 -7.04 17.41
N CYS A 437 11.67 -6.82 18.62
CA CYS A 437 11.53 -7.72 19.76
C CYS A 437 10.05 -8.02 20.09
N GLU A 438 9.67 -9.28 20.07
CA GLU A 438 8.29 -9.71 20.38
C GLU A 438 8.03 -9.78 21.90
N LYS A 439 9.05 -10.06 22.71
CA LYS A 439 8.92 -10.39 24.14
C LYS A 439 9.52 -9.33 25.07
N ALA A 440 9.23 -8.09 24.82
CA ALA A 440 9.71 -6.94 25.60
C ALA A 440 8.63 -6.18 26.38
N PRO A 441 7.90 -6.70 27.36
CA PRO A 441 7.73 -8.13 27.75
C PRO A 441 6.65 -8.87 26.93
N VAL A 442 5.85 -8.12 26.14
CA VAL A 442 4.82 -8.56 25.20
C VAL A 442 4.88 -7.64 23.96
N TYR A 443 3.89 -7.72 23.08
CA TYR A 443 3.83 -6.90 21.86
C TYR A 443 3.88 -5.38 22.17
N ILE A 444 4.55 -4.63 21.33
CA ILE A 444 4.85 -3.21 21.58
C ILE A 444 3.59 -2.33 21.66
N ASP A 445 2.59 -2.56 20.83
CA ASP A 445 1.31 -1.82 20.87
C ASP A 445 0.53 -2.07 22.18
N TRP A 446 0.72 -3.22 22.82
CA TRP A 446 0.18 -3.47 24.17
C TRP A 446 0.96 -2.74 25.24
N CYS A 447 2.29 -2.74 25.14
CA CYS A 447 3.13 -1.99 26.05
C CYS A 447 2.78 -0.50 26.01
N MET A 448 2.58 0.05 24.82
CA MET A 448 2.11 1.43 24.61
C MET A 448 0.71 1.65 25.23
N THR A 449 -0.22 0.73 25.02
CA THR A 449 -1.59 0.84 25.57
C THR A 449 -1.59 0.76 27.10
N MET A 450 -0.80 -0.15 27.68
CA MET A 450 -0.62 -0.21 29.15
C MET A 450 -0.03 1.07 29.70
N HIS A 451 0.99 1.64 29.03
CA HIS A 451 1.58 2.92 29.41
C HIS A 451 0.54 4.04 29.36
N ARG A 452 -0.25 4.13 28.29
CA ARG A 452 -1.31 5.14 28.15
C ARG A 452 -2.34 5.10 29.26
N VAL A 453 -2.82 3.90 29.60
CA VAL A 453 -3.91 3.74 30.57
C VAL A 453 -3.41 3.86 32.03
N LEU A 454 -2.20 3.36 32.32
CA LEU A 454 -1.71 3.24 33.67
C LEU A 454 -0.70 4.31 34.09
N ASP A 455 0.06 4.85 33.14
CA ASP A 455 1.23 5.69 33.42
C ASP A 455 1.15 7.09 32.80
N ASP A 456 0.31 7.32 31.77
CA ASP A 456 0.11 8.63 31.15
C ASP A 456 -0.80 9.54 32.02
N PRO A 457 -0.25 10.64 32.61
CA PRO A 457 -1.02 11.53 33.48
C PRO A 457 -2.10 12.35 32.76
N ASP A 458 -2.01 12.47 31.45
CA ASP A 458 -2.94 13.27 30.64
C ASP A 458 -4.15 12.44 30.17
N TYR A 459 -4.04 11.11 30.13
CA TYR A 459 -5.17 10.22 29.85
C TYR A 459 -6.08 10.04 31.06
N LYS A 460 -7.39 10.08 30.86
CA LYS A 460 -8.39 9.96 31.91
C LYS A 460 -9.09 8.60 31.85
N ALA A 461 -8.31 7.56 32.13
CA ALA A 461 -8.80 6.20 32.14
C ALA A 461 -9.96 6.00 33.12
N THR A 462 -10.94 5.19 32.73
CA THR A 462 -12.00 4.69 33.61
C THR A 462 -11.43 3.66 34.56
N LYS A 463 -12.21 3.38 35.67
CA LYS A 463 -11.79 2.34 36.61
C LYS A 463 -11.73 0.96 35.93
N GLU A 464 -12.61 0.68 34.98
CA GLU A 464 -12.66 -0.59 34.25
C GLU A 464 -11.43 -0.75 33.35
N GLU A 465 -11.01 0.31 32.66
CA GLU A 465 -9.76 0.31 31.86
C GLU A 465 -8.54 0.06 32.76
N ILE A 466 -8.44 0.77 33.89
CA ILE A 466 -7.34 0.58 34.85
C ILE A 466 -7.33 -0.85 35.39
N ASP A 467 -8.47 -1.36 35.90
CA ASP A 467 -8.54 -2.72 36.47
C ASP A 467 -8.19 -3.79 35.41
N SER A 468 -8.55 -3.58 34.14
CA SER A 468 -8.20 -4.45 33.02
C SER A 468 -6.72 -4.38 32.70
N MET A 469 -6.15 -3.18 32.60
CA MET A 469 -4.73 -3.00 32.25
C MET A 469 -3.78 -3.42 33.38
N GLU A 470 -4.18 -3.29 34.65
CA GLU A 470 -3.41 -3.83 35.79
C GLU A 470 -3.29 -5.36 35.70
N GLN A 471 -4.38 -6.07 35.35
CA GLN A 471 -4.36 -7.51 35.14
C GLN A 471 -3.48 -7.89 33.94
N THR A 472 -3.63 -7.21 32.81
CA THR A 472 -2.79 -7.43 31.60
C THR A 472 -1.32 -7.20 31.94
N ARG A 473 -0.97 -6.11 32.66
CA ARG A 473 0.40 -5.81 33.08
C ARG A 473 0.97 -6.89 34.02
N GLU A 474 0.18 -7.44 34.95
CA GLU A 474 0.66 -8.51 35.84
C GLU A 474 1.11 -9.76 35.07
N HIS A 475 0.36 -10.14 34.03
CA HIS A 475 0.72 -11.25 33.14
C HIS A 475 1.88 -10.87 32.21
N ALA A 476 1.85 -9.68 31.61
CA ALA A 476 2.91 -9.19 30.73
C ALA A 476 4.30 -9.17 31.42
N LEU A 477 4.36 -8.77 32.69
CA LEU A 477 5.60 -8.80 33.48
C LEU A 477 6.18 -10.21 33.71
N LYS A 478 5.46 -11.26 33.37
CA LYS A 478 5.90 -12.66 33.34
C LYS A 478 6.15 -13.18 31.91
N GLY A 479 5.98 -12.34 30.90
CA GLY A 479 6.04 -12.72 29.49
C GLY A 479 4.81 -13.51 29.01
N GLU A 480 3.69 -13.38 29.71
CA GLU A 480 2.44 -14.07 29.40
C GLU A 480 1.48 -13.16 28.62
N THR A 481 0.89 -13.69 27.56
CA THR A 481 -0.19 -13.05 26.83
C THR A 481 -1.52 -13.25 27.56
N PHE A 482 -2.16 -12.17 27.98
CA PHE A 482 -3.44 -12.22 28.70
C PHE A 482 -4.37 -11.10 28.25
N PHE A 483 -5.65 -11.44 28.02
CA PHE A 483 -6.74 -10.50 27.77
C PHE A 483 -7.85 -10.69 28.80
N PRO A 484 -8.45 -9.60 29.31
CA PRO A 484 -9.69 -9.69 30.07
C PRO A 484 -10.80 -10.36 29.24
N GLU A 485 -11.70 -11.08 29.93
CA GLU A 485 -12.76 -11.85 29.27
C GLU A 485 -13.66 -10.95 28.40
N GLY A 486 -13.75 -11.28 27.10
CA GLY A 486 -14.58 -10.59 26.12
C GLY A 486 -13.92 -9.41 25.43
N LEU A 487 -12.62 -9.16 25.65
CA LEU A 487 -11.85 -8.12 24.96
C LEU A 487 -10.73 -8.74 24.11
N THR A 488 -10.43 -8.11 22.99
CA THR A 488 -9.25 -8.39 22.17
C THR A 488 -8.17 -7.33 22.39
N LYS A 489 -6.97 -7.55 21.85
CA LYS A 489 -5.90 -6.56 21.77
C LYS A 489 -6.41 -5.27 21.13
N ASP A 490 -7.01 -5.41 19.98
CA ASP A 490 -7.42 -4.28 19.12
C ASP A 490 -8.56 -3.47 19.77
N ASP A 491 -9.45 -4.12 20.52
CA ASP A 491 -10.45 -3.44 21.36
C ASP A 491 -9.80 -2.51 22.38
N LEU A 492 -8.72 -2.96 23.01
CA LEU A 492 -8.02 -2.19 24.04
C LEU A 492 -7.24 -1.02 23.44
N VAL A 493 -6.53 -1.24 22.32
CA VAL A 493 -5.81 -0.18 21.58
C VAL A 493 -6.80 0.86 21.09
N ALA A 494 -7.83 0.46 20.36
CA ALA A 494 -8.83 1.37 19.81
C ALA A 494 -9.54 2.19 20.91
N THR A 495 -9.86 1.57 22.07
CA THR A 495 -10.51 2.29 23.17
C THR A 495 -9.59 3.35 23.78
N ALA A 496 -8.32 3.03 24.03
CA ALA A 496 -7.36 3.93 24.68
C ALA A 496 -7.00 5.15 23.81
N PHE A 497 -7.09 5.02 22.49
CA PHE A 497 -6.68 6.04 21.52
C PHE A 497 -7.85 6.66 20.74
N ALA A 498 -9.09 6.23 20.98
CA ALA A 498 -10.28 6.75 20.31
C ALA A 498 -10.40 8.27 20.41
N GLY A 499 -10.56 8.94 19.28
CA GLY A 499 -10.71 10.39 19.18
C GLY A 499 -9.40 11.15 18.97
N MET A 500 -8.25 10.48 18.91
CA MET A 500 -7.01 11.06 18.36
C MET A 500 -7.09 11.13 16.84
N THR A 501 -6.42 12.11 16.24
CA THR A 501 -6.12 12.03 14.82
C THR A 501 -5.04 10.96 14.59
N PRO A 502 -4.92 10.41 13.38
CA PRO A 502 -3.83 9.49 13.04
C PRO A 502 -2.44 10.08 13.35
N GLU A 503 -2.23 11.36 13.09
CA GLU A 503 -1.00 12.07 13.38
C GLU A 503 -0.71 12.16 14.88
N GLU A 504 -1.72 12.43 15.70
CA GLU A 504 -1.59 12.46 17.18
C GLU A 504 -1.25 11.06 17.72
N PHE A 505 -1.86 10.01 17.16
CA PHE A 505 -1.58 8.64 17.55
C PHE A 505 -0.14 8.24 17.17
N ARG A 506 0.29 8.51 15.93
CA ARG A 506 1.68 8.26 15.50
C ARG A 506 2.68 9.02 16.37
N ALA A 507 2.42 10.29 16.66
CA ALA A 507 3.28 11.09 17.53
C ALA A 507 3.38 10.50 18.94
N TYR A 508 2.27 9.99 19.48
CA TYR A 508 2.26 9.30 20.78
C TYR A 508 3.09 8.01 20.75
N MET A 509 2.96 7.21 19.67
CA MET A 509 3.75 5.99 19.49
C MET A 509 5.24 6.28 19.41
N VAL A 510 5.64 7.31 18.66
CA VAL A 510 7.06 7.72 18.56
C VAL A 510 7.58 8.18 19.92
N ASP A 511 6.83 9.03 20.64
CA ASP A 511 7.23 9.50 21.98
C ASP A 511 7.37 8.36 22.98
N PHE A 512 6.41 7.42 22.97
CA PHE A 512 6.48 6.20 23.79
C PHE A 512 7.72 5.37 23.44
N ALA A 513 7.93 5.10 22.15
CA ALA A 513 9.03 4.26 21.70
C ALA A 513 10.40 4.86 22.03
N ASP A 514 10.57 6.15 21.86
CA ASP A 514 11.86 6.82 22.05
C ASP A 514 12.20 7.12 23.53
N ASN A 515 11.18 7.23 24.39
CA ASN A 515 11.37 7.67 25.78
C ASN A 515 11.04 6.59 26.84
N THR A 516 10.55 5.42 26.44
CA THR A 516 10.20 4.35 27.39
C THR A 516 11.21 3.21 27.29
N GLU A 517 11.82 2.84 28.43
CA GLU A 517 12.74 1.71 28.52
C GLU A 517 11.99 0.38 28.37
N VAL A 518 12.58 -0.56 27.63
CA VAL A 518 12.03 -1.90 27.41
C VAL A 518 12.10 -2.72 28.70
N ILE A 519 10.98 -3.25 29.13
CA ILE A 519 10.96 -4.16 30.30
C ILE A 519 11.61 -5.49 29.91
N GLY A 520 12.63 -5.88 30.67
CA GLY A 520 13.39 -7.12 30.40
C GLY A 520 14.73 -6.91 29.71
N PHE A 521 15.08 -5.64 29.43
CA PHE A 521 16.40 -5.27 28.92
C PHE A 521 16.89 -4.00 29.62
N ASP A 522 18.21 -3.94 29.87
CA ASP A 522 18.88 -2.74 30.32
C ASP A 522 19.50 -2.01 29.12
N GLY A 523 19.39 -0.69 29.08
CA GLY A 523 20.03 0.16 28.07
C GLY A 523 19.33 0.15 26.71
N MET A 524 18.04 -0.13 26.64
CA MET A 524 17.25 -0.18 25.40
C MET A 524 15.89 0.48 25.59
N THR A 525 15.52 1.42 24.73
CA THR A 525 14.14 1.90 24.57
C THR A 525 13.37 1.04 23.57
N TYR A 526 12.03 1.16 23.55
CA TYR A 526 11.24 0.45 22.55
C TYR A 526 11.61 0.85 21.12
N GLY A 527 12.03 2.10 20.89
CA GLY A 527 12.52 2.56 19.59
C GLY A 527 13.87 1.98 19.17
N GLU A 528 14.60 1.35 20.08
CA GLU A 528 15.88 0.68 19.85
C GLU A 528 15.74 -0.86 19.82
N SER A 529 14.53 -1.40 20.04
CA SER A 529 14.30 -2.86 20.16
C SER A 529 14.19 -3.59 18.82
N PHE A 530 14.65 -3.00 17.73
CA PHE A 530 14.72 -3.63 16.42
C PHE A 530 15.93 -4.54 16.29
N TYR A 531 15.75 -5.67 15.62
CA TYR A 531 16.81 -6.62 15.32
C TYR A 531 17.73 -6.06 14.23
N LEU A 532 18.94 -5.68 14.58
CA LEU A 532 19.93 -5.13 13.64
C LEU A 532 20.14 -6.00 12.39
N PRO A 533 20.25 -7.36 12.52
CA PRO A 533 20.42 -8.22 11.36
C PRO A 533 19.27 -8.09 10.35
N MET A 534 18.04 -7.93 10.82
CA MET A 534 16.87 -7.82 9.93
C MET A 534 16.75 -6.43 9.29
N ILE A 535 17.21 -5.38 9.97
CA ILE A 535 17.32 -4.05 9.36
C ILE A 535 18.37 -4.06 8.24
N GLU A 536 19.50 -4.75 8.44
CA GLU A 536 20.52 -4.94 7.39
C GLU A 536 19.97 -5.71 6.18
N VAL A 537 19.10 -6.70 6.38
CA VAL A 537 18.39 -7.41 5.30
C VAL A 537 17.45 -6.46 4.55
N ILE A 538 16.69 -5.61 5.26
CA ILE A 538 15.80 -4.62 4.65
C ILE A 538 16.61 -3.63 3.79
N ASP A 539 17.70 -3.10 4.32
CA ASP A 539 18.56 -2.17 3.57
C ASP A 539 19.18 -2.84 2.35
N PHE A 540 19.68 -4.09 2.51
CA PHE A 540 20.23 -4.87 1.40
C PHE A 540 19.21 -5.14 0.29
N LEU A 541 17.98 -5.51 0.64
CA LEU A 541 16.92 -5.74 -0.35
C LEU A 541 16.58 -4.46 -1.12
N ARG A 542 16.48 -3.33 -0.42
CA ARG A 542 16.23 -2.01 -1.06
C ARG A 542 17.39 -1.56 -1.94
N ASP A 543 18.63 -1.84 -1.55
CA ASP A 543 19.83 -1.55 -2.37
C ASP A 543 19.89 -2.43 -3.64
N ASN A 544 19.07 -3.49 -3.70
CA ASN A 544 18.89 -4.39 -4.84
C ASN A 544 17.52 -4.21 -5.52
N ASP A 545 16.93 -3.03 -5.40
CA ASP A 545 15.66 -2.62 -6.02
C ASP A 545 14.46 -3.51 -5.61
N PHE A 546 14.48 -4.11 -4.41
CA PHE A 546 13.29 -4.77 -3.87
C PHE A 546 12.35 -3.75 -3.23
N ASP A 547 11.08 -3.90 -3.52
CA ASP A 547 9.98 -3.19 -2.87
C ASP A 547 9.68 -3.87 -1.53
N VAL A 548 10.02 -3.22 -0.41
CA VAL A 548 9.95 -3.79 0.92
C VAL A 548 8.69 -3.33 1.65
N TRP A 549 7.89 -4.29 2.09
CA TRP A 549 6.62 -4.10 2.77
C TRP A 549 6.62 -4.74 4.17
N VAL A 550 5.99 -4.06 5.12
CA VAL A 550 5.71 -4.62 6.45
C VAL A 550 4.26 -5.08 6.51
N VAL A 551 4.04 -6.35 6.88
CA VAL A 551 2.71 -6.98 6.94
C VAL A 551 2.47 -7.52 8.34
N SER A 552 1.82 -6.74 9.21
CA SER A 552 1.78 -6.96 10.66
C SER A 552 0.37 -7.09 11.23
N ALA A 553 0.25 -7.85 12.32
CA ALA A 553 -0.93 -7.86 13.17
C ALA A 553 -0.96 -6.70 14.20
N CYS A 554 0.07 -5.85 14.24
CA CYS A 554 0.08 -4.61 15.00
C CYS A 554 -0.96 -3.63 14.43
N GLU A 555 -1.40 -2.66 15.23
CA GLU A 555 -2.25 -1.57 14.73
C GLU A 555 -1.48 -0.74 13.69
N ARG A 556 -2.15 -0.35 12.58
CA ARG A 556 -1.51 0.19 11.37
C ARG A 556 -0.73 1.48 11.61
N GLU A 557 -1.30 2.43 12.35
CA GLU A 557 -0.62 3.71 12.61
C GLU A 557 0.55 3.54 13.59
N ALA A 558 0.45 2.61 14.53
CA ALA A 558 1.56 2.24 15.39
C ALA A 558 2.71 1.60 14.59
N ALA A 559 2.38 0.66 13.69
CA ALA A 559 3.37 0.04 12.81
C ALA A 559 4.04 1.08 11.89
N ARG A 560 3.28 1.98 11.27
CA ARG A 560 3.78 3.09 10.45
C ARG A 560 4.77 3.97 11.21
N ALA A 561 4.39 4.40 12.42
CA ALA A 561 5.23 5.24 13.27
C ALA A 561 6.56 4.57 13.66
N LEU A 562 6.55 3.25 13.83
CA LEU A 562 7.73 2.48 14.21
C LEU A 562 8.70 2.29 13.04
N VAL A 563 8.22 1.94 11.86
CA VAL A 563 9.08 1.54 10.74
C VAL A 563 9.55 2.72 9.87
N GLU A 564 8.92 3.90 9.98
CA GLU A 564 9.36 5.13 9.30
C GLU A 564 10.84 5.47 9.58
N ARG A 565 11.32 5.15 10.78
CA ARG A 565 12.73 5.38 11.18
C ARG A 565 13.75 4.62 10.34
N PHE A 566 13.35 3.57 9.65
CA PHE A 566 14.17 2.80 8.71
C PHE A 566 13.88 3.16 7.24
N GLY A 567 13.12 4.22 7.01
CA GLY A 567 12.78 4.70 5.67
C GLY A 567 11.79 3.82 4.93
N ILE A 568 11.00 3.00 5.63
CA ILE A 568 9.84 2.29 5.06
C ILE A 568 8.70 3.29 4.98
N PRO A 569 8.13 3.56 3.78
CA PRO A 569 7.04 4.51 3.61
C PRO A 569 5.76 4.04 4.29
N PHE A 570 4.87 4.96 4.64
CA PHE A 570 3.60 4.63 5.30
C PHE A 570 2.68 3.75 4.45
N ASP A 571 2.72 3.90 3.15
CA ASP A 571 1.97 3.08 2.20
C ASP A 571 2.54 1.67 2.03
N HIS A 572 3.76 1.41 2.48
CA HIS A 572 4.36 0.08 2.52
C HIS A 572 4.09 -0.67 3.84
N VAL A 573 3.07 -0.25 4.59
CA VAL A 573 2.65 -0.90 5.84
C VAL A 573 1.23 -1.43 5.72
N VAL A 574 1.13 -2.73 5.57
CA VAL A 574 -0.12 -3.50 5.58
C VAL A 574 -0.31 -4.04 7.01
N ALA A 575 -1.33 -3.59 7.72
CA ALA A 575 -1.47 -3.94 9.14
C ALA A 575 -2.94 -3.97 9.59
N THR A 576 -3.17 -4.25 10.88
CA THR A 576 -4.52 -4.28 11.47
C THR A 576 -5.16 -2.89 11.42
N ASP A 577 -6.37 -2.83 10.90
CA ASP A 577 -7.13 -1.58 10.77
C ASP A 577 -8.04 -1.33 11.98
N VAL A 578 -7.90 -0.15 12.56
CA VAL A 578 -8.89 0.44 13.48
C VAL A 578 -9.77 1.40 12.67
N PRO A 579 -11.11 1.39 12.86
CA PRO A 579 -11.99 2.25 12.09
C PRO A 579 -11.71 3.74 12.31
N TYR A 580 -11.86 4.55 11.26
CA TYR A 580 -11.81 6.00 11.33
C TYR A 580 -13.21 6.60 11.31
N VAL A 581 -13.35 7.80 11.91
CA VAL A 581 -14.57 8.59 11.91
C VAL A 581 -14.26 10.07 11.69
N ALA A 582 -15.15 10.83 11.03
CA ALA A 582 -15.02 12.27 10.97
C ALA A 582 -15.42 12.92 12.30
N SER A 583 -14.70 13.96 12.72
CA SER A 583 -15.02 14.71 13.94
C SER A 583 -16.44 15.32 13.82
N GLY A 584 -17.19 15.31 14.91
CA GLY A 584 -18.60 15.76 14.89
C GLY A 584 -19.62 14.71 14.48
N LYS A 585 -19.18 13.50 14.06
CA LYS A 585 -20.03 12.33 13.87
C LYS A 585 -20.04 11.48 15.15
N GLU A 586 -21.05 10.61 15.31
CA GLU A 586 -21.01 9.56 16.32
C GLU A 586 -19.92 8.54 15.94
N LYS A 587 -19.25 7.96 16.93
CA LYS A 587 -18.05 7.14 16.74
C LYS A 587 -18.29 5.80 16.00
N ASP A 588 -19.54 5.47 15.73
CA ASP A 588 -20.02 4.22 15.15
C ASP A 588 -20.87 4.42 13.88
N VAL A 589 -20.84 5.63 13.29
CA VAL A 589 -21.53 5.89 12.02
C VAL A 589 -20.64 5.43 10.87
N PRO A 590 -21.14 4.54 9.99
CA PRO A 590 -20.38 4.11 8.80
C PRO A 590 -19.97 5.29 7.92
N ALA A 591 -18.76 5.24 7.40
CA ALA A 591 -18.16 6.32 6.61
C ALA A 591 -18.88 6.60 5.28
N ASP A 592 -19.56 5.59 4.72
CA ASP A 592 -20.35 5.69 3.49
C ASP A 592 -21.72 6.37 3.68
N GLU A 593 -22.14 6.63 4.92
CA GLU A 593 -23.40 7.33 5.20
C GLU A 593 -23.29 8.87 5.12
N TYR A 594 -22.07 9.43 4.98
CA TYR A 594 -21.88 10.88 4.98
C TYR A 594 -20.67 11.34 4.16
N ASN A 595 -20.65 12.62 3.77
CA ASN A 595 -19.46 13.30 3.26
C ASN A 595 -18.78 14.09 4.38
N MET A 596 -17.45 13.99 4.46
CA MET A 596 -16.64 14.82 5.34
C MET A 596 -16.69 16.28 4.87
N SER A 597 -16.91 17.21 5.77
CA SER A 597 -16.94 18.65 5.49
C SER A 597 -15.61 19.32 5.84
N GLN A 598 -15.43 20.56 5.34
CA GLN A 598 -14.16 21.31 5.49
C GLN A 598 -13.78 21.67 6.93
N ASP A 599 -14.65 21.56 7.88
CA ASP A 599 -14.43 21.83 9.31
C ASP A 599 -14.31 20.55 10.16
N GLU A 600 -14.35 19.39 9.53
CA GLU A 600 -14.20 18.09 10.20
C GLU A 600 -12.77 17.56 10.05
N MET A 601 -12.32 16.79 11.03
CA MET A 601 -11.04 16.08 11.05
C MET A 601 -11.31 14.57 11.04
N LEU A 602 -10.35 13.81 10.55
CA LEU A 602 -10.35 12.35 10.69
C LEU A 602 -9.84 11.97 12.09
N LEU A 603 -10.54 11.05 12.75
CA LEU A 603 -10.22 10.59 14.10
C LEU A 603 -10.26 9.06 14.16
N LEU A 604 -9.46 8.46 15.01
CA LEU A 604 -9.63 7.05 15.37
C LEU A 604 -11.01 6.85 16.02
N GLY A 605 -11.73 5.85 15.53
CA GLY A 605 -13.05 5.45 16.03
C GLY A 605 -12.96 4.50 17.22
N THR A 606 -14.12 3.98 17.64
CA THR A 606 -14.18 2.84 18.54
C THR A 606 -14.27 1.54 17.74
N PRO A 607 -13.84 0.39 18.29
CA PRO A 607 -13.84 -0.85 17.53
C PRO A 607 -15.26 -1.25 17.10
N LEU A 608 -15.44 -1.28 15.79
CA LEU A 608 -16.55 -1.93 15.11
C LEU A 608 -15.91 -3.01 14.23
N ASP A 609 -15.62 -4.17 14.80
CA ASP A 609 -14.95 -5.29 14.14
C ASP A 609 -13.62 -4.89 13.44
N PRO A 610 -12.49 -4.70 14.18
CA PRO A 610 -11.19 -4.41 13.60
C PRO A 610 -10.79 -5.51 12.61
N VAL A 611 -10.22 -5.12 11.48
CA VAL A 611 -9.74 -6.07 10.47
C VAL A 611 -8.33 -6.53 10.84
N GLU A 612 -8.25 -7.61 11.63
CA GLU A 612 -6.97 -8.16 12.07
C GLU A 612 -6.15 -8.72 10.89
N CYS A 613 -4.93 -8.22 10.72
CA CYS A 613 -3.99 -8.68 9.70
C CYS A 613 -3.12 -9.84 10.20
N GLY A 614 -3.73 -11.02 10.37
CA GLY A 614 -3.07 -12.24 10.85
C GLY A 614 -3.43 -13.48 10.03
N LYS A 615 -2.58 -14.51 10.05
CA LYS A 615 -2.80 -15.78 9.34
C LYS A 615 -3.15 -15.56 7.86
N SER A 616 -4.25 -16.15 7.35
CA SER A 616 -4.67 -16.00 5.95
C SER A 616 -5.22 -14.59 5.60
N ALA A 617 -5.45 -13.73 6.59
CA ALA A 617 -5.74 -12.33 6.31
C ALA A 617 -4.50 -11.57 5.78
N LYS A 618 -3.26 -12.00 6.13
CA LYS A 618 -2.02 -11.41 5.57
C LYS A 618 -1.96 -11.53 4.04
N PRO A 619 -2.02 -12.72 3.40
CA PRO A 619 -2.02 -12.79 1.94
C PRO A 619 -3.23 -12.11 1.30
N ALA A 620 -4.41 -12.13 1.93
CA ALA A 620 -5.57 -11.39 1.41
C ALA A 620 -5.34 -9.87 1.44
N ALA A 621 -4.71 -9.34 2.48
CA ALA A 621 -4.33 -7.93 2.57
C ALA A 621 -3.21 -7.58 1.56
N ILE A 622 -2.19 -8.43 1.40
CA ILE A 622 -1.15 -8.28 0.38
C ILE A 622 -1.78 -8.16 -1.02
N ALA A 623 -2.68 -9.07 -1.39
CA ALA A 623 -3.34 -9.02 -2.69
C ALA A 623 -4.19 -7.75 -2.87
N ARG A 624 -4.85 -7.28 -1.81
CA ARG A 624 -5.68 -6.08 -1.83
C ARG A 624 -4.85 -4.80 -1.90
N GLU A 625 -3.77 -4.68 -1.12
CA GLU A 625 -3.04 -3.44 -0.91
C GLU A 625 -1.77 -3.33 -1.76
N ILE A 626 -1.05 -4.42 -1.97
CA ILE A 626 0.14 -4.46 -2.86
C ILE A 626 -0.27 -4.77 -4.31
N GLY A 627 -1.23 -5.68 -4.51
CA GLY A 627 -1.75 -6.05 -5.84
C GLY A 627 -0.86 -7.00 -6.64
N LYS A 628 0.34 -7.32 -6.13
CA LYS A 628 1.25 -8.33 -6.67
C LYS A 628 1.63 -9.34 -5.58
N ARG A 629 2.03 -10.54 -5.98
CA ARG A 629 2.46 -11.59 -5.06
C ARG A 629 3.94 -11.39 -4.71
N PRO A 630 4.33 -11.40 -3.42
CA PRO A 630 5.74 -11.26 -3.05
C PRO A 630 6.56 -12.48 -3.51
N VAL A 631 7.84 -12.28 -3.72
CA VAL A 631 8.84 -13.34 -3.96
C VAL A 631 9.67 -13.62 -2.73
N LEU A 632 9.64 -12.73 -1.73
CA LEU A 632 10.26 -12.97 -0.43
C LEU A 632 9.25 -12.69 0.69
N ALA A 633 9.24 -13.56 1.70
CA ALA A 633 8.46 -13.34 2.91
C ALA A 633 9.25 -13.74 4.15
N PHE A 634 9.16 -12.92 5.21
CA PHE A 634 9.84 -13.11 6.48
C PHE A 634 8.82 -13.11 7.63
N GLY A 635 8.89 -14.11 8.52
CA GLY A 635 7.98 -14.21 9.66
C GLY A 635 8.57 -15.06 10.79
N ASN A 636 7.93 -15.12 11.96
CA ASN A 636 8.42 -15.81 13.14
C ASN A 636 7.37 -16.65 13.88
N SER A 637 6.12 -16.58 13.45
CA SER A 637 5.01 -17.18 14.20
C SER A 637 4.03 -17.95 13.29
N SER A 638 3.10 -18.69 13.89
CA SER A 638 2.02 -19.33 13.12
C SER A 638 1.06 -18.33 12.48
N GLY A 639 1.14 -17.05 12.83
CA GLY A 639 0.45 -15.95 12.18
C GLY A 639 0.94 -15.68 10.77
N ASP A 640 2.16 -16.11 10.43
CA ASP A 640 2.88 -15.78 9.20
C ASP A 640 2.92 -16.93 8.19
N TYR A 641 2.56 -18.15 8.60
CA TYR A 641 2.62 -19.34 7.73
C TYR A 641 1.93 -19.12 6.38
N SER A 642 0.78 -18.46 6.40
CA SER A 642 0.04 -18.17 5.17
C SER A 642 0.78 -17.17 4.26
N MET A 643 1.48 -16.18 4.83
CA MET A 643 2.26 -15.21 4.08
C MET A 643 3.52 -15.85 3.48
N LEU A 644 4.22 -16.68 4.25
CA LEU A 644 5.39 -17.46 3.78
C LEU A 644 4.99 -18.39 2.63
N ASN A 645 3.92 -19.17 2.82
CA ASN A 645 3.41 -20.06 1.78
C ASN A 645 2.90 -19.29 0.54
N TYR A 646 2.38 -18.07 0.75
CA TYR A 646 1.92 -17.24 -0.37
C TYR A 646 3.11 -16.80 -1.25
N ALA A 647 4.25 -16.46 -0.67
CA ALA A 647 5.47 -16.17 -1.43
C ALA A 647 6.03 -17.43 -2.10
N GLU A 648 6.21 -18.52 -1.37
CA GLU A 648 6.76 -19.78 -1.89
C GLU A 648 5.95 -20.38 -3.04
N SER A 649 4.63 -20.22 -3.02
CA SER A 649 3.73 -20.72 -4.07
C SER A 649 3.45 -19.72 -5.18
N ASN A 650 4.31 -18.71 -5.37
CA ASN A 650 4.18 -17.77 -6.47
C ASN A 650 4.20 -18.53 -7.81
N PRO A 651 3.14 -18.42 -8.66
CA PRO A 651 3.04 -19.21 -9.88
C PRO A 651 3.94 -18.73 -11.02
N ASP A 652 4.39 -17.48 -10.94
CA ASP A 652 5.10 -16.82 -12.03
C ASP A 652 6.61 -16.73 -11.76
N HIS A 653 7.01 -16.74 -10.48
CA HIS A 653 8.39 -16.53 -10.04
C HIS A 653 8.78 -17.54 -8.94
N GLU A 654 10.06 -17.87 -8.83
CA GLU A 654 10.56 -18.58 -7.67
C GLU A 654 10.43 -17.67 -6.44
N GLY A 655 9.71 -18.14 -5.41
CA GLY A 655 9.53 -17.44 -4.15
C GLY A 655 10.21 -18.14 -2.99
N LYS A 656 10.56 -17.41 -1.91
CA LYS A 656 11.18 -17.94 -0.72
C LYS A 656 10.58 -17.40 0.56
N GLY A 657 10.36 -18.31 1.53
CA GLY A 657 9.93 -18.01 2.89
C GLY A 657 11.09 -18.16 3.88
N PHE A 658 11.35 -17.11 4.66
CA PHE A 658 12.34 -17.12 5.73
C PHE A 658 11.64 -17.04 7.10
N TYR A 659 11.97 -17.96 7.98
CA TYR A 659 11.35 -18.05 9.31
C TYR A 659 12.35 -17.75 10.41
N VAL A 660 12.18 -16.63 11.11
CA VAL A 660 13.03 -16.24 12.25
C VAL A 660 12.69 -17.09 13.46
N VAL A 661 13.66 -17.87 13.94
CA VAL A 661 13.53 -18.74 15.11
C VAL A 661 14.18 -18.08 16.31
N CYS A 662 13.37 -17.70 17.31
CA CYS A 662 13.86 -17.17 18.58
C CYS A 662 14.39 -18.30 19.48
N ASP A 663 15.61 -18.77 19.18
CA ASP A 663 16.32 -19.85 19.88
C ASP A 663 17.47 -19.33 20.78
N ASP A 664 17.74 -18.02 20.79
CA ASP A 664 18.74 -17.41 21.66
C ASP A 664 18.19 -17.20 23.08
N THR A 665 18.76 -17.95 24.04
CA THR A 665 18.37 -17.85 25.45
C THR A 665 19.26 -16.94 26.26
N GLU A 666 20.36 -16.43 25.68
CA GLU A 666 21.32 -15.54 26.36
C GLU A 666 21.04 -14.06 26.04
N ARG A 667 20.85 -13.74 24.77
CA ARG A 667 20.68 -12.36 24.28
C ARG A 667 19.20 -11.99 24.09
N GLU A 668 18.32 -13.00 23.92
CA GLU A 668 16.87 -12.84 23.71
C GLU A 668 16.07 -13.82 24.60
N TYR A 669 14.76 -13.67 24.68
CA TYR A 669 13.86 -14.57 25.41
C TYR A 669 13.51 -15.82 24.61
N GLY A 670 14.51 -16.45 24.02
CA GLY A 670 14.39 -17.71 23.29
C GLY A 670 13.87 -18.86 24.17
N ASN A 671 13.21 -19.81 23.53
CA ASN A 671 12.69 -21.01 24.18
C ASN A 671 13.05 -22.25 23.38
N GLU A 672 13.99 -23.05 23.90
CA GLU A 672 14.52 -24.24 23.22
C GLU A 672 13.44 -25.24 22.76
N LYS A 673 12.37 -25.43 23.55
CA LYS A 673 11.28 -26.32 23.18
C LYS A 673 10.45 -25.79 22.03
N LYS A 674 10.08 -24.51 22.07
CA LYS A 674 9.37 -23.84 20.95
C LYS A 674 10.24 -23.78 19.71
N ALA A 675 11.52 -23.48 19.86
CA ALA A 675 12.45 -23.45 18.74
C ALA A 675 12.52 -24.82 18.03
N ALA A 676 12.58 -25.93 18.78
CA ALA A 676 12.55 -27.28 18.21
C ALA A 676 11.22 -27.54 17.45
N GLU A 677 10.08 -27.11 17.99
CA GLU A 677 8.79 -27.22 17.32
C GLU A 677 8.74 -26.38 16.02
N TYR A 678 9.36 -25.19 16.00
CA TYR A 678 9.45 -24.33 14.82
C TYR A 678 10.39 -24.90 13.75
N TYR A 679 11.55 -25.45 14.12
CA TYR A 679 12.43 -26.14 13.17
C TYR A 679 11.74 -27.35 12.52
N ASP A 680 10.91 -28.08 13.27
CA ASP A 680 10.10 -29.18 12.71
C ASP A 680 9.07 -28.67 11.68
N VAL A 681 8.45 -27.50 11.92
CA VAL A 681 7.52 -26.86 10.98
C VAL A 681 8.24 -26.36 9.75
N VAL A 682 9.33 -25.60 9.92
CA VAL A 682 10.15 -25.06 8.83
C VAL A 682 10.62 -26.17 7.89
N GLY A 683 11.13 -27.28 8.46
CA GLY A 683 11.57 -28.44 7.68
C GLY A 683 10.43 -29.19 6.96
N LYS A 684 9.19 -29.08 7.45
CA LYS A 684 8.02 -29.68 6.82
C LYS A 684 7.48 -28.80 5.67
N GLU A 685 7.40 -27.50 5.89
CA GLU A 685 6.86 -26.56 4.91
C GLU A 685 7.89 -26.21 3.81
N GLY A 686 9.19 -26.36 4.07
CA GLY A 686 10.28 -26.13 3.12
C GLY A 686 10.92 -24.75 3.21
N TRP A 687 10.54 -23.93 4.20
CA TRP A 687 11.10 -22.60 4.41
C TRP A 687 12.55 -22.64 4.91
N THR A 688 13.24 -21.50 4.87
CA THR A 688 14.58 -21.34 5.42
C THR A 688 14.51 -20.78 6.84
N ALA A 689 15.11 -21.50 7.80
CA ALA A 689 15.19 -21.02 9.17
C ALA A 689 16.32 -20.00 9.34
N ILE A 690 16.03 -18.88 9.99
CA ILE A 690 17.02 -17.92 10.51
C ILE A 690 17.13 -18.13 12.02
N SER A 691 18.25 -18.61 12.51
CA SER A 691 18.52 -18.84 13.93
C SER A 691 19.07 -17.57 14.59
N MET A 692 18.37 -17.01 15.56
CA MET A 692 18.91 -15.86 16.32
C MET A 692 20.21 -16.21 17.05
N ALA A 693 20.33 -17.44 17.54
CA ALA A 693 21.51 -17.90 18.30
C ALA A 693 22.73 -18.17 17.40
N ASN A 694 22.52 -18.67 16.17
CA ASN A 694 23.61 -19.17 15.33
C ASN A 694 23.89 -18.28 14.11
N ASP A 695 22.86 -17.67 13.49
CA ASP A 695 23.03 -16.85 12.30
C ASP A 695 23.41 -15.39 12.62
N TRP A 696 23.01 -14.87 13.80
CA TRP A 696 23.28 -13.49 14.18
C TRP A 696 24.50 -13.33 15.08
N ALA A 697 25.43 -12.46 14.70
CA ALA A 697 26.59 -12.10 15.51
C ALA A 697 26.19 -11.14 16.65
N THR A 698 25.25 -10.22 16.38
CA THR A 698 24.60 -9.37 17.40
C THR A 698 23.12 -9.23 17.10
N ILE A 699 22.31 -8.91 18.10
CA ILE A 699 20.84 -8.73 17.95
C ILE A 699 20.50 -7.23 18.03
N TYR A 700 21.03 -6.55 19.04
CA TYR A 700 20.75 -5.15 19.35
C TYR A 700 22.03 -4.30 19.39
N GLY A 701 21.89 -2.99 19.63
CA GLY A 701 22.99 -2.06 19.75
C GLY A 701 23.95 -2.34 20.91
N GLU A 702 25.14 -1.72 20.88
CA GLU A 702 26.14 -1.85 21.96
C GLU A 702 25.55 -1.40 23.30
N GLY A 703 25.75 -2.21 24.35
CA GLY A 703 25.34 -1.90 25.72
C GLY A 703 23.96 -2.42 26.11
N VAL A 704 23.18 -2.96 25.17
CA VAL A 704 21.91 -3.64 25.49
C VAL A 704 22.22 -4.98 26.13
N THR A 705 21.58 -5.25 27.29
CA THR A 705 21.73 -6.52 27.99
C THR A 705 20.36 -7.01 28.46
N LYS A 706 20.06 -8.28 28.18
CA LYS A 706 18.86 -8.94 28.68
C LYS A 706 18.88 -9.06 30.19
N THR A 707 17.77 -8.81 30.85
CA THR A 707 17.54 -8.98 32.29
C THR A 707 16.39 -9.95 32.55
N GLU A 708 16.19 -10.33 33.81
CA GLU A 708 15.04 -11.13 34.19
C GLU A 708 13.73 -10.30 34.19
N LEU A 709 12.62 -10.89 33.71
CA LEU A 709 11.35 -10.21 33.77
C LEU A 709 10.89 -10.00 35.22
N PRO A 710 10.47 -8.78 35.61
CA PRO A 710 10.16 -8.44 37.01
C PRO A 710 9.07 -9.32 37.68
N GLY A 711 8.17 -9.91 36.89
CA GLY A 711 7.13 -10.80 37.39
C GLY A 711 7.68 -12.16 37.80
N LEU A 712 8.65 -12.70 37.04
CA LEU A 712 9.31 -13.98 37.36
C LEU A 712 10.19 -13.87 38.61
N ALA A 713 10.99 -12.81 38.71
CA ALA A 713 11.81 -12.52 39.89
C ALA A 713 10.97 -12.42 41.20
N ARG A 714 9.75 -11.90 41.11
CA ARG A 714 8.82 -11.84 42.26
C ARG A 714 8.25 -13.21 42.65
N GLU A 715 8.00 -14.09 41.70
CA GLU A 715 7.51 -15.45 41.95
C GLU A 715 8.61 -16.32 42.63
N GLU A 716 9.85 -16.27 42.14
CA GLU A 716 10.97 -16.96 42.78
C GLU A 716 11.21 -16.47 44.22
N ALA A 717 11.15 -15.14 44.44
CA ALA A 717 11.28 -14.60 45.77
C ALA A 717 10.12 -15.03 46.70
N ALA A 718 8.89 -15.13 46.20
CA ALA A 718 7.72 -15.58 46.95
C ALA A 718 7.75 -17.10 47.26
N GLU A 719 8.29 -17.92 46.34
CA GLU A 719 8.54 -19.36 46.58
C GLU A 719 9.63 -19.59 47.60
N LEU A 720 10.72 -18.80 47.60
CA LEU A 720 11.80 -18.85 48.59
C LEU A 720 11.28 -18.43 49.97
N ASP A 721 10.44 -17.42 50.08
CA ASP A 721 9.81 -16.99 51.34
C ASP A 721 8.80 -18.05 51.89
N GLN A 722 8.14 -18.80 51.03
CA GLN A 722 7.25 -19.88 51.42
C GLN A 722 8.02 -21.19 51.78
N ALA A 723 9.26 -21.33 51.32
CA ALA A 723 10.13 -22.46 51.62
C ALA A 723 11.00 -22.23 52.85
N ALA A 724 11.09 -21.01 53.37
CA ALA A 724 11.80 -20.61 54.62
C ALA A 724 10.85 -20.51 55.80
#